data_8f9943d94188c239751dd1bf542c9f27
#
_entry.id   8f9943d94188c239751dd1bf542c9f27
#
_cell.length_a   1.000
_cell.length_b   1.000
_cell.length_c   1.000
_cell.angle_alpha   90.00
_cell.angle_beta   90.00
_cell.angle_gamma   90.00
#
_symmetry.space_group_name_H-M   'P 1'
#
loop_
_entity.id
_entity.type
_entity.pdbx_description
1 polymer ?
#
loop_
_entity_poly.entity_id
_entity_poly.type
_entity_poly.pdbx_seq_one_letter_code
_entity_poly.pdbx_strand_id
1 'polypeptide(L)'
;MKKKTVSMFMGLVLGVTTVFSSIGPAVVTVSAAESGVTDSKCKKTGTPEPAADDVVPDANQYKYQKDELAAFCHFGPNTFNEIEWGEHYGNKKPSEIFKLDQKFDADTMVRTLKEAGFKKLIITAKHHDGFCIWPSKWTDYDTEEAGYEGDILAEISAACSTYDMDMGLYLSPWDIHEPSYGYKDANGNPTTPEKDVLDYNVYYNNQLEEILGNKKYGNKGRFVEVWMDGAKGSGANAQEYDFKKWFATIQKYQGKEVAGNSADCMLFGAQAYTTVRWIGNEDGVAFEDTWAKSNVNYDKNTIDSNGSTPYSKGYENGNKWTVPECDGRITSGWFWGTQKKTPKTITQLANMYFDSVGHNATMLLNVPPNNQGTVDQPILKRIEEFGQNVEDTFRTNLAKEEGTTIEASNVRGNDTAFKPGNVVDAKDETYWTTDDGTKEGSLTIKWDKAKKFDVVSIEEAIQKGQRINSYKVEYKASDDAQWQTLKNGKTVGAKRLVRTAPVSATQVKITVGTSNGKVPMLSEVGVYKASEGFQLAGAAPEGMDTTSVNNTTDFKFNKKWNPETGSQYINGQNTWSDTKDATLTYTFQGTKVYLMGTKDPGHGEADVYIDDKFVKTINTHADARTTGTVIFESDDLEAGTHTLKLVVKSKAIGVEAAYVINNGGVGMIELENSEYTMNEEDTLTVKVKRVGGTKGTITAKIQPNPGSAIQDDFDTENAPTVTLKDGESEVTVQNAAITRRNTNLTGDRAFSIELTDKNPDNAIIGFNGSARITIKDKDAINRDKLQTLVVQSAELKENLYSEGWDTFASALENARAVAENEEATEATIRNAYIALENAKKALVAREKYTDTDRFKFPWKKGTSATLEAEFATTITEACGATKWRCEIGTEGWASNGKFINSMNKTNTGTDKVEYAYNAAKTGTYHVVATYRSGDDK
;
A
#
# COMPACT_ATOMS: atom_id res chain seq x y z
N MET A 1 64.94 -18.01 -2.52
CA MET A 1 65.74 -16.88 -3.09
C MET A 1 64.87 -16.07 -4.01
N LYS A 2 64.97 -14.78 -3.82
CA LYS A 2 64.53 -13.66 -4.69
C LYS A 2 63.03 -13.36 -4.83
N LYS A 3 62.64 -12.36 -4.10
CA LYS A 3 61.56 -11.37 -4.31
C LYS A 3 61.70 -10.76 -5.73
N LYS A 4 60.59 -10.45 -6.36
CA LYS A 4 60.47 -9.25 -7.18
C LYS A 4 59.05 -8.71 -7.11
N THR A 5 58.98 -7.54 -6.57
CA THR A 5 57.95 -6.52 -6.59
C THR A 5 57.79 -6.03 -8.02
N VAL A 6 56.60 -5.87 -8.51
CA VAL A 6 56.29 -4.95 -9.63
C VAL A 6 55.04 -4.16 -9.36
N SER A 7 55.21 -2.92 -9.60
CA SER A 7 54.42 -1.73 -9.35
C SER A 7 53.08 -1.65 -10.08
N MET A 8 52.22 -0.95 -9.43
CA MET A 8 50.98 -0.33 -9.84
C MET A 8 51.06 0.46 -11.16
N PHE A 9 50.14 0.20 -12.08
CA PHE A 9 49.76 1.19 -13.11
C PHE A 9 48.25 1.36 -13.11
N MET A 10 47.86 2.56 -12.77
CA MET A 10 46.48 3.06 -12.75
C MET A 10 46.12 3.44 -14.18
N GLY A 11 45.22 2.70 -14.80
CA GLY A 11 44.62 3.02 -16.09
C GLY A 11 43.19 3.44 -15.88
N LEU A 12 42.92 4.73 -15.95
CA LEU A 12 41.59 5.33 -15.96
C LEU A 12 40.94 5.01 -17.30
N VAL A 13 39.98 4.08 -17.32
CA VAL A 13 39.06 3.88 -18.42
C VAL A 13 37.73 4.52 -18.01
N LEU A 14 37.43 5.70 -18.60
CA LEU A 14 36.09 6.26 -18.61
C LEU A 14 35.17 5.34 -19.46
N GLY A 15 34.49 4.45 -18.81
CA GLY A 15 33.34 3.79 -19.39
C GLY A 15 32.11 4.61 -19.07
N VAL A 16 31.53 5.28 -20.05
CA VAL A 16 30.20 5.87 -19.98
C VAL A 16 29.22 4.70 -19.99
N THR A 17 28.81 4.25 -18.83
CA THR A 17 27.63 3.41 -18.69
C THR A 17 26.44 4.36 -18.54
N THR A 18 25.64 4.45 -19.60
CA THR A 18 24.28 4.98 -19.53
C THR A 18 23.48 4.13 -18.55
N VAL A 19 23.32 4.64 -17.35
CA VAL A 19 22.39 4.10 -16.36
C VAL A 19 21.01 4.56 -16.82
N PHE A 20 20.19 3.61 -17.28
CA PHE A 20 18.75 3.79 -17.36
C PHE A 20 18.23 3.98 -15.92
N SER A 21 17.99 5.21 -15.54
CA SER A 21 17.21 5.49 -14.34
C SER A 21 15.73 5.33 -14.68
N SER A 22 15.17 4.18 -14.33
CA SER A 22 13.74 4.07 -14.07
C SER A 22 13.43 5.04 -12.93
N ILE A 23 12.68 6.10 -13.21
CA ILE A 23 12.11 6.97 -12.19
C ILE A 23 10.86 6.24 -11.66
N GLY A 24 11.09 5.31 -10.73
CA GLY A 24 10.10 5.01 -9.70
C GLY A 24 10.11 6.16 -8.69
N PRO A 25 9.08 6.30 -7.82
CA PRO A 25 9.13 7.27 -6.74
C PRO A 25 10.48 7.11 -6.07
N ALA A 26 11.20 8.21 -5.94
CA ALA A 26 12.53 8.20 -5.36
C ALA A 26 12.40 7.59 -3.97
N VAL A 27 12.72 6.32 -3.85
CA VAL A 27 13.25 5.82 -2.60
C VAL A 27 14.51 6.64 -2.41
N VAL A 28 14.37 7.73 -1.66
CA VAL A 28 15.52 8.38 -1.08
C VAL A 28 16.12 7.30 -0.18
N THR A 29 17.06 6.53 -0.74
CA THR A 29 18.06 5.88 0.09
C THR A 29 18.78 7.05 0.72
N VAL A 30 18.26 7.51 1.85
CA VAL A 30 19.06 8.24 2.82
C VAL A 30 20.19 7.28 3.10
N SER A 31 21.36 7.54 2.53
CA SER A 31 22.58 6.89 2.97
C SER A 31 22.56 7.08 4.48
N ALA A 32 22.55 5.97 5.23
CA ALA A 32 22.55 6.02 6.68
C ALA A 32 23.69 6.93 7.11
N ALA A 33 23.37 8.18 7.46
CA ALA A 33 24.22 8.94 8.35
C ALA A 33 24.34 8.03 9.56
N GLU A 34 25.57 7.74 9.98
CA GLU A 34 25.80 7.03 11.25
C GLU A 34 24.90 7.73 12.27
N SER A 35 23.93 6.96 12.82
CA SER A 35 22.97 7.50 13.78
C SER A 35 23.76 8.26 14.82
N GLY A 36 23.41 9.51 15.12
CA GLY A 36 24.05 10.34 16.12
C GLY A 36 23.90 9.82 17.55
N VAL A 37 23.50 8.55 17.71
CA VAL A 37 23.32 7.81 18.96
C VAL A 37 24.67 7.47 19.56
N THR A 38 24.95 8.01 20.74
CA THR A 38 26.21 7.81 21.44
C THR A 38 26.23 6.47 22.20
N ASP A 39 26.88 5.44 21.64
CA ASP A 39 27.10 4.13 22.24
C ASP A 39 28.44 4.08 23.04
N SER A 40 28.75 5.11 23.76
CA SER A 40 30.09 5.34 24.36
C SER A 40 30.60 4.27 25.34
N LYS A 41 29.76 3.29 25.74
CA LYS A 41 30.11 2.26 26.74
C LYS A 41 30.45 0.89 26.16
N CYS A 42 30.16 0.62 24.90
CA CYS A 42 30.39 -0.68 24.27
C CYS A 42 31.77 -0.76 23.61
N LYS A 43 32.42 -1.92 23.66
CA LYS A 43 33.69 -2.20 23.02
C LYS A 43 33.58 -3.47 22.18
N LYS A 44 34.34 -3.58 21.09
CA LYS A 44 34.41 -4.82 20.30
C LYS A 44 35.13 -5.90 21.12
N THR A 45 34.38 -6.89 21.59
CA THR A 45 34.92 -7.99 22.45
C THR A 45 34.93 -9.34 21.76
N GLY A 46 34.21 -9.49 20.61
CA GLY A 46 34.04 -10.76 19.93
C GLY A 46 33.10 -11.73 20.66
N THR A 47 32.18 -11.21 21.46
CA THR A 47 31.18 -12.03 22.16
C THR A 47 30.32 -12.82 21.17
N PRO A 48 30.14 -14.15 21.37
CA PRO A 48 29.31 -14.97 20.49
C PRO A 48 27.85 -14.52 20.48
N GLU A 49 27.23 -14.64 19.32
CA GLU A 49 25.77 -14.44 19.19
C GLU A 49 24.97 -15.41 20.07
N PRO A 50 23.79 -15.02 20.56
CA PRO A 50 22.84 -15.96 21.15
C PRO A 50 22.39 -17.00 20.10
N ALA A 51 22.15 -18.23 20.56
CA ALA A 51 21.62 -19.27 19.67
C ALA A 51 20.27 -18.86 19.11
N ALA A 52 20.04 -19.19 17.83
CA ALA A 52 18.70 -19.11 17.25
C ALA A 52 17.77 -20.14 17.90
N ASP A 53 16.44 -19.91 17.78
CA ASP A 53 15.43 -20.90 18.15
C ASP A 53 15.46 -22.08 17.16
N ASP A 54 14.90 -23.23 17.58
CA ASP A 54 14.73 -24.38 16.71
C ASP A 54 13.74 -24.11 15.57
N VAL A 55 12.83 -23.16 15.75
CA VAL A 55 11.80 -22.75 14.79
C VAL A 55 12.00 -21.28 14.43
N VAL A 56 12.45 -21.07 13.19
CA VAL A 56 12.71 -19.76 12.58
C VAL A 56 12.01 -19.67 11.22
N PRO A 57 11.74 -18.45 10.70
CA PRO A 57 11.21 -18.29 9.36
C PRO A 57 12.23 -18.67 8.28
N ASP A 58 11.76 -19.20 7.15
CA ASP A 58 12.58 -19.21 5.94
C ASP A 58 12.62 -17.80 5.28
N ALA A 59 13.37 -17.67 4.18
CA ALA A 59 13.58 -16.37 3.55
C ALA A 59 12.27 -15.75 2.98
N ASN A 60 11.34 -16.57 2.45
CA ASN A 60 10.06 -16.07 1.96
C ASN A 60 9.14 -15.65 3.11
N GLN A 61 9.07 -16.45 4.17
CA GLN A 61 8.30 -16.14 5.38
C GLN A 61 8.83 -14.89 6.08
N TYR A 62 10.15 -14.75 6.21
CA TYR A 62 10.79 -13.58 6.76
C TYR A 62 10.46 -12.32 5.95
N LYS A 63 10.69 -12.39 4.62
CA LYS A 63 10.38 -11.29 3.71
C LYS A 63 8.92 -10.89 3.81
N TYR A 64 7.99 -11.85 3.79
CA TYR A 64 6.56 -11.56 3.85
C TYR A 64 6.15 -10.83 5.14
N GLN A 65 6.69 -11.23 6.29
CA GLN A 65 6.41 -10.53 7.56
C GLN A 65 7.01 -9.13 7.60
N LYS A 66 8.17 -8.90 6.94
CA LYS A 66 8.79 -7.56 6.83
C LYS A 66 8.12 -6.69 5.76
N ASP A 67 7.55 -7.29 4.73
CA ASP A 67 6.80 -6.59 3.68
C ASP A 67 5.43 -6.06 4.18
N GLU A 68 4.86 -6.64 5.24
CA GLU A 68 3.64 -6.24 5.96
C GLU A 68 2.35 -6.26 5.14
N LEU A 69 2.35 -5.65 3.93
CA LEU A 69 1.17 -5.41 3.11
C LEU A 69 1.13 -6.31 1.87
N ALA A 70 0.03 -7.05 1.73
CA ALA A 70 -0.32 -7.78 0.53
C ALA A 70 -1.74 -7.41 0.07
N ALA A 71 -1.97 -7.48 -1.23
CA ALA A 71 -3.29 -7.29 -1.83
C ALA A 71 -3.89 -8.63 -2.25
N PHE A 72 -5.19 -8.75 -2.11
CA PHE A 72 -5.98 -9.84 -2.65
C PHE A 72 -6.83 -9.30 -3.81
N CYS A 73 -6.99 -10.07 -4.88
CA CYS A 73 -7.82 -9.71 -6.03
C CYS A 73 -8.82 -10.83 -6.31
N HIS A 74 -10.09 -10.59 -5.98
CA HIS A 74 -11.18 -11.50 -6.32
C HIS A 74 -11.85 -11.04 -7.61
N PHE A 75 -11.71 -11.82 -8.68
CA PHE A 75 -12.30 -11.55 -9.98
C PHE A 75 -12.70 -12.84 -10.69
N GLY A 76 -13.87 -12.86 -11.30
CA GLY A 76 -14.41 -14.03 -11.99
C GLY A 76 -15.90 -13.90 -12.25
N PRO A 77 -16.64 -14.99 -12.55
CA PRO A 77 -18.10 -14.95 -12.81
C PRO A 77 -18.89 -14.29 -11.70
N ASN A 78 -18.44 -14.38 -10.47
CA ASN A 78 -19.10 -13.79 -9.29
C ASN A 78 -19.17 -12.25 -9.36
N THR A 79 -18.19 -11.62 -10.00
CA THR A 79 -18.20 -10.17 -10.29
C THR A 79 -19.39 -9.75 -11.17
N PHE A 80 -19.74 -10.56 -12.17
CA PHE A 80 -20.79 -10.25 -13.14
C PHE A 80 -22.20 -10.62 -12.66
N ASN A 81 -22.29 -11.57 -11.72
CA ASN A 81 -23.57 -12.09 -11.23
C ASN A 81 -23.87 -11.66 -9.78
N GLU A 82 -22.95 -10.91 -9.15
CA GLU A 82 -23.04 -10.35 -7.78
C GLU A 82 -23.34 -11.41 -6.71
N ILE A 83 -22.80 -12.62 -6.88
CA ILE A 83 -22.90 -13.71 -5.91
C ILE A 83 -21.51 -14.05 -5.36
N GLU A 84 -21.45 -14.58 -4.14
CA GLU A 84 -20.17 -14.90 -3.48
C GLU A 84 -19.60 -16.22 -3.97
N TRP A 85 -20.45 -17.22 -4.05
CA TRP A 85 -20.13 -18.59 -4.48
C TRP A 85 -20.96 -18.97 -5.70
N GLY A 86 -20.41 -19.78 -6.59
CA GLY A 86 -21.03 -20.13 -7.87
C GLY A 86 -22.11 -21.22 -7.83
N GLU A 87 -22.70 -21.51 -6.68
CA GLU A 87 -23.66 -22.62 -6.51
C GLU A 87 -24.92 -22.52 -7.39
N HIS A 88 -25.23 -21.31 -7.83
CA HIS A 88 -26.42 -21.04 -8.62
C HIS A 88 -26.15 -21.06 -10.14
N TYR A 89 -24.92 -21.26 -10.58
CA TYR A 89 -24.60 -21.27 -12.02
C TYR A 89 -25.12 -22.53 -12.71
N GLY A 90 -25.11 -23.68 -12.03
CA GLY A 90 -25.53 -24.96 -12.59
C GLY A 90 -24.71 -25.34 -13.81
N ASN A 91 -25.39 -25.70 -14.89
CA ASN A 91 -24.77 -26.04 -16.19
C ASN A 91 -24.73 -24.85 -17.16
N LYS A 92 -24.65 -23.61 -16.69
CA LYS A 92 -24.56 -22.44 -17.55
C LYS A 92 -23.22 -22.42 -18.29
N LYS A 93 -23.25 -21.95 -19.54
CA LYS A 93 -22.04 -21.80 -20.34
C LYS A 93 -21.16 -20.67 -19.81
N PRO A 94 -19.84 -20.72 -19.98
CA PRO A 94 -18.92 -19.64 -19.62
C PRO A 94 -19.39 -18.26 -20.11
N SER A 95 -19.79 -18.13 -21.36
CA SER A 95 -20.30 -16.89 -21.96
C SER A 95 -21.62 -16.35 -21.38
N GLU A 96 -22.36 -17.14 -20.59
CA GLU A 96 -23.58 -16.69 -19.91
C GLU A 96 -23.26 -16.06 -18.54
N ILE A 97 -22.15 -16.40 -17.92
CA ILE A 97 -21.78 -16.04 -16.55
C ILE A 97 -20.57 -15.09 -16.44
N PHE A 98 -19.72 -15.05 -17.49
CA PHE A 98 -18.57 -14.15 -17.58
C PHE A 98 -18.70 -13.28 -18.84
N LYS A 99 -18.67 -11.95 -18.69
CA LYS A 99 -19.00 -11.02 -19.77
C LYS A 99 -18.07 -9.81 -19.74
N LEU A 100 -16.78 -10.04 -19.85
CA LEU A 100 -15.79 -8.99 -19.97
C LEU A 100 -15.57 -8.66 -21.45
N ASP A 101 -16.13 -7.54 -21.90
CA ASP A 101 -16.10 -7.10 -23.31
C ASP A 101 -14.88 -6.24 -23.66
N GLN A 102 -13.99 -5.99 -22.69
CA GLN A 102 -12.78 -5.18 -22.86
C GLN A 102 -11.59 -5.82 -22.16
N LYS A 103 -10.39 -5.34 -22.49
CA LYS A 103 -9.17 -5.83 -21.86
C LYS A 103 -9.16 -5.55 -20.36
N PHE A 104 -8.71 -6.50 -19.55
CA PHE A 104 -8.53 -6.34 -18.12
C PHE A 104 -7.41 -5.33 -17.81
N ASP A 105 -7.67 -4.33 -16.96
CA ASP A 105 -6.70 -3.29 -16.60
C ASP A 105 -5.82 -3.72 -15.40
N ALA A 106 -4.92 -4.66 -15.68
CA ALA A 106 -3.94 -5.12 -14.71
C ALA A 106 -2.92 -4.03 -14.36
N ASP A 107 -2.57 -3.16 -15.31
CA ASP A 107 -1.51 -2.16 -15.15
C ASP A 107 -1.87 -1.14 -14.08
N THR A 108 -3.03 -0.50 -14.18
CA THR A 108 -3.48 0.50 -13.20
C THR A 108 -3.60 -0.11 -11.81
N MET A 109 -4.19 -1.30 -11.69
CA MET A 109 -4.36 -1.96 -10.40
C MET A 109 -3.01 -2.26 -9.73
N VAL A 110 -2.10 -2.96 -10.42
CA VAL A 110 -0.81 -3.39 -9.85
C VAL A 110 0.07 -2.19 -9.55
N ARG A 111 0.10 -1.19 -10.41
CA ARG A 111 0.86 0.04 -10.21
C ARG A 111 0.38 0.80 -8.97
N THR A 112 -0.93 1.06 -8.86
CA THR A 112 -1.49 1.77 -7.70
C THR A 112 -1.20 1.05 -6.39
N LEU A 113 -1.35 -0.29 -6.37
CA LEU A 113 -0.99 -1.10 -5.20
C LEU A 113 0.50 -0.97 -4.86
N LYS A 114 1.39 -1.05 -5.86
CA LYS A 114 2.84 -0.92 -5.64
C LYS A 114 3.23 0.45 -5.12
N GLU A 115 2.68 1.52 -5.68
CA GLU A 115 2.88 2.90 -5.27
C GLU A 115 2.37 3.14 -3.83
N ALA A 116 1.27 2.50 -3.45
CA ALA A 116 0.72 2.53 -2.10
C ALA A 116 1.47 1.63 -1.08
N GLY A 117 2.60 1.02 -1.47
CA GLY A 117 3.46 0.27 -0.56
C GLY A 117 3.17 -1.23 -0.47
N PHE A 118 2.16 -1.77 -1.16
CA PHE A 118 1.92 -3.21 -1.22
C PHE A 118 3.07 -3.94 -1.92
N LYS A 119 3.43 -5.11 -1.42
CA LYS A 119 4.59 -5.87 -1.90
C LYS A 119 4.23 -7.15 -2.62
N LYS A 120 3.02 -7.67 -2.42
CA LYS A 120 2.51 -8.91 -2.99
C LYS A 120 1.06 -8.76 -3.45
N LEU A 121 0.70 -9.42 -4.56
CA LEU A 121 -0.68 -9.56 -5.03
C LEU A 121 -1.03 -11.03 -5.15
N ILE A 122 -2.12 -11.46 -4.51
CA ILE A 122 -2.70 -12.80 -4.65
C ILE A 122 -3.95 -12.68 -5.52
N ILE A 123 -4.02 -13.45 -6.61
CA ILE A 123 -5.15 -13.45 -7.55
C ILE A 123 -5.95 -14.74 -7.48
N THR A 124 -7.29 -14.64 -7.44
CA THR A 124 -8.18 -15.78 -7.59
C THR A 124 -8.15 -16.31 -9.03
N ALA A 125 -7.20 -17.18 -9.35
CA ALA A 125 -7.15 -17.78 -10.67
C ALA A 125 -8.34 -18.73 -10.92
N LYS A 126 -8.77 -19.45 -9.90
CA LYS A 126 -10.01 -20.24 -9.88
C LYS A 126 -10.64 -20.15 -8.50
N HIS A 127 -11.90 -19.69 -8.43
CA HIS A 127 -12.70 -19.70 -7.20
C HIS A 127 -13.54 -21.02 -7.10
N HIS A 128 -14.42 -21.14 -6.14
CA HIS A 128 -15.23 -22.35 -5.86
C HIS A 128 -16.18 -22.73 -7.01
N ASP A 129 -16.53 -21.76 -7.88
CA ASP A 129 -17.33 -22.01 -9.08
C ASP A 129 -16.61 -22.85 -10.14
N GLY A 130 -15.31 -23.05 -10.02
CA GLY A 130 -14.48 -23.81 -10.95
C GLY A 130 -14.04 -23.04 -12.19
N PHE A 131 -14.47 -21.77 -12.36
CA PHE A 131 -14.12 -20.98 -13.54
C PHE A 131 -12.66 -20.52 -13.48
N CYS A 132 -11.93 -20.77 -14.58
CA CYS A 132 -10.52 -20.41 -14.73
C CYS A 132 -10.36 -19.06 -15.44
N ILE A 133 -9.65 -18.10 -14.85
CA ILE A 133 -9.38 -16.80 -15.50
C ILE A 133 -8.19 -16.86 -16.49
N TRP A 134 -7.75 -18.05 -16.85
CA TRP A 134 -6.76 -18.35 -17.89
C TRP A 134 -7.29 -19.44 -18.83
N PRO A 135 -6.84 -19.51 -20.09
CA PRO A 135 -7.20 -20.62 -21.00
C PRO A 135 -6.59 -21.93 -20.48
N SER A 136 -7.38 -22.75 -19.82
CA SER A 136 -6.94 -24.00 -19.21
C SER A 136 -7.00 -25.15 -20.22
N LYS A 137 -6.01 -26.04 -20.20
CA LYS A 137 -6.03 -27.28 -21.01
C LYS A 137 -6.86 -28.41 -20.39
N TRP A 138 -7.38 -28.18 -19.17
CA TRP A 138 -8.01 -29.22 -18.36
C TRP A 138 -9.50 -29.06 -18.22
N THR A 139 -10.05 -27.90 -18.62
CA THR A 139 -11.47 -27.60 -18.60
C THR A 139 -11.82 -26.57 -19.67
N ASP A 140 -13.03 -26.66 -20.20
CA ASP A 140 -13.63 -25.63 -21.07
C ASP A 140 -14.40 -24.58 -20.25
N TYR A 141 -14.27 -24.58 -18.93
CA TYR A 141 -14.93 -23.64 -18.04
C TYR A 141 -13.98 -22.49 -17.69
N ASP A 142 -13.68 -21.67 -18.70
CA ASP A 142 -12.63 -20.66 -18.63
C ASP A 142 -12.94 -19.40 -19.46
N THR A 143 -11.99 -18.46 -19.48
CA THR A 143 -12.08 -17.19 -20.18
C THR A 143 -12.09 -17.34 -21.71
N GLU A 144 -11.41 -18.35 -22.28
CA GLU A 144 -11.41 -18.58 -23.74
C GLU A 144 -12.78 -19.01 -24.23
N GLU A 145 -13.40 -20.00 -23.56
CA GLU A 145 -14.76 -20.45 -23.89
C GLU A 145 -15.83 -19.40 -23.55
N ALA A 146 -15.53 -18.46 -22.61
CA ALA A 146 -16.38 -17.29 -22.37
C ALA A 146 -16.32 -16.24 -23.49
N GLY A 147 -15.34 -16.33 -24.40
CA GLY A 147 -15.12 -15.40 -25.51
C GLY A 147 -14.22 -14.21 -25.18
N TYR A 148 -13.48 -14.24 -24.09
CA TYR A 148 -12.47 -13.22 -23.78
C TYR A 148 -11.22 -13.40 -24.64
N GLU A 149 -10.86 -12.37 -25.41
CA GLU A 149 -9.69 -12.38 -26.31
C GLU A 149 -8.38 -12.10 -25.53
N GLY A 150 -8.09 -12.88 -24.48
CA GLY A 150 -6.90 -12.65 -23.68
C GLY A 150 -6.65 -13.74 -22.65
N ASP A 151 -5.76 -13.44 -21.71
CA ASP A 151 -5.41 -14.30 -20.59
C ASP A 151 -5.19 -13.41 -19.36
N ILE A 152 -6.21 -13.28 -18.54
CA ILE A 152 -6.21 -12.36 -17.40
C ILE A 152 -5.09 -12.70 -16.41
N LEU A 153 -4.81 -13.99 -16.18
CA LEU A 153 -3.71 -14.41 -15.31
C LEU A 153 -2.35 -13.98 -15.88
N ALA A 154 -2.18 -14.05 -17.21
CA ALA A 154 -0.96 -13.57 -17.87
C ALA A 154 -0.85 -12.03 -17.85
N GLU A 155 -1.95 -11.31 -18.04
CA GLU A 155 -1.98 -9.85 -18.00
C GLU A 155 -1.59 -9.33 -16.62
N ILE A 156 -2.12 -9.93 -15.54
CA ILE A 156 -1.74 -9.61 -14.16
C ILE A 156 -0.27 -9.99 -13.90
N SER A 157 0.19 -11.14 -14.39
CA SER A 157 1.58 -11.58 -14.25
C SER A 157 2.56 -10.62 -14.94
N ALA A 158 2.19 -10.12 -16.11
CA ALA A 158 2.99 -9.13 -16.85
C ALA A 158 3.09 -7.80 -16.08
N ALA A 159 1.96 -7.31 -15.52
CA ALA A 159 1.95 -6.12 -14.69
C ALA A 159 2.78 -6.31 -13.41
N CYS A 160 2.63 -7.45 -12.71
CA CYS A 160 3.46 -7.78 -11.55
C CYS A 160 4.95 -7.84 -11.90
N SER A 161 5.31 -8.34 -13.08
CA SER A 161 6.70 -8.37 -13.56
C SER A 161 7.25 -6.98 -13.90
N THR A 162 6.39 -6.10 -14.43
CA THR A 162 6.75 -4.71 -14.75
C THR A 162 7.05 -3.89 -13.51
N TYR A 163 6.21 -4.03 -12.48
CA TYR A 163 6.33 -3.26 -11.24
C TYR A 163 7.09 -3.99 -10.13
N ASP A 164 7.67 -5.16 -10.42
CA ASP A 164 8.36 -6.00 -9.44
C ASP A 164 7.51 -6.27 -8.18
N MET A 165 6.25 -6.67 -8.39
CA MET A 165 5.29 -7.06 -7.36
C MET A 165 5.37 -8.57 -7.17
N ASP A 166 5.64 -9.06 -5.97
CA ASP A 166 5.54 -10.50 -5.68
C ASP A 166 4.13 -11.00 -5.97
N MET A 167 4.01 -12.23 -6.46
CA MET A 167 2.73 -12.79 -6.86
C MET A 167 2.41 -14.08 -6.11
N GLY A 168 1.18 -14.16 -5.59
CA GLY A 168 0.56 -15.36 -5.04
C GLY A 168 -0.55 -15.88 -5.95
N LEU A 169 -0.78 -17.18 -5.90
CA LEU A 169 -1.81 -17.88 -6.66
C LEU A 169 -2.89 -18.39 -5.72
N TYR A 170 -4.10 -17.84 -5.78
CA TYR A 170 -5.26 -18.50 -5.20
C TYR A 170 -5.82 -19.47 -6.23
N LEU A 171 -5.82 -20.76 -5.90
CA LEU A 171 -6.46 -21.81 -6.66
C LEU A 171 -7.35 -22.61 -5.70
N SER A 172 -8.67 -22.45 -5.81
CA SER A 172 -9.61 -23.15 -4.92
C SER A 172 -9.48 -24.67 -5.04
N PRO A 173 -9.25 -25.39 -3.94
CA PRO A 173 -9.37 -26.84 -3.94
C PRO A 173 -10.82 -27.32 -4.08
N TRP A 174 -11.80 -26.52 -3.63
CA TRP A 174 -13.21 -26.81 -3.87
C TRP A 174 -13.61 -26.37 -5.27
N ASP A 175 -14.26 -27.24 -6.02
CA ASP A 175 -14.70 -27.00 -7.38
C ASP A 175 -16.13 -27.53 -7.55
N ILE A 176 -17.10 -26.61 -7.68
CA ILE A 176 -18.52 -26.94 -7.77
C ILE A 176 -18.88 -27.43 -9.19
N HIS A 177 -18.09 -26.99 -10.19
CA HIS A 177 -18.34 -27.30 -11.61
C HIS A 177 -17.71 -28.62 -12.05
N GLU A 178 -16.49 -28.95 -11.58
CA GLU A 178 -15.72 -30.10 -12.08
C GLU A 178 -16.40 -31.44 -11.77
N PRO A 179 -16.72 -32.26 -12.78
CA PRO A 179 -17.43 -33.54 -12.59
C PRO A 179 -16.68 -34.53 -11.72
N SER A 180 -15.35 -34.47 -11.67
CA SER A 180 -14.52 -35.35 -10.85
C SER A 180 -14.50 -34.97 -9.37
N TYR A 181 -15.03 -33.79 -8.98
CA TYR A 181 -15.06 -33.36 -7.60
C TYR A 181 -16.02 -34.21 -6.75
N GLY A 182 -15.57 -34.63 -5.59
CA GLY A 182 -16.20 -35.68 -4.81
C GLY A 182 -15.84 -37.08 -5.36
N TYR A 183 -16.24 -38.14 -4.67
CA TYR A 183 -15.94 -39.49 -5.13
C TYR A 183 -16.98 -39.92 -6.16
N LYS A 184 -16.53 -40.32 -7.36
CA LYS A 184 -17.40 -40.65 -8.49
C LYS A 184 -17.14 -42.07 -9.05
N ASP A 185 -18.21 -42.81 -9.36
CA ASP A 185 -18.11 -44.08 -10.11
C ASP A 185 -17.88 -43.82 -11.62
N ALA A 186 -17.71 -44.87 -12.41
CA ALA A 186 -17.51 -44.79 -13.85
C ALA A 186 -18.67 -44.13 -14.63
N ASN A 187 -19.82 -43.94 -14.03
CA ASN A 187 -20.99 -43.26 -14.59
C ASN A 187 -21.13 -41.83 -14.05
N GLY A 188 -20.19 -41.32 -13.21
CA GLY A 188 -20.23 -40.02 -12.58
C GLY A 188 -21.18 -39.91 -11.38
N ASN A 189 -21.71 -41.02 -10.85
CA ASN A 189 -22.56 -41.02 -9.69
C ASN A 189 -21.73 -40.99 -8.40
N PRO A 190 -22.20 -40.27 -7.34
CA PRO A 190 -21.56 -40.29 -6.03
C PRO A 190 -21.30 -41.70 -5.52
N THR A 191 -20.08 -41.93 -4.99
CA THR A 191 -19.66 -43.26 -4.50
C THR A 191 -18.80 -43.12 -3.23
N THR A 192 -18.06 -44.15 -2.86
CA THR A 192 -17.12 -44.13 -1.72
C THR A 192 -15.68 -43.97 -2.24
N PRO A 193 -14.72 -43.53 -1.41
CA PRO A 193 -13.32 -43.35 -1.81
C PRO A 193 -12.70 -44.57 -2.50
N GLU A 194 -13.04 -45.79 -2.05
CA GLU A 194 -12.49 -47.02 -2.58
C GLU A 194 -13.01 -47.38 -3.98
N LYS A 195 -14.09 -46.73 -4.42
CA LYS A 195 -14.72 -46.93 -5.73
C LYS A 195 -14.64 -45.68 -6.61
N ASP A 196 -13.89 -44.65 -6.15
CA ASP A 196 -13.65 -43.47 -6.94
C ASP A 196 -12.80 -43.79 -8.16
N VAL A 197 -13.29 -43.44 -9.36
CA VAL A 197 -12.59 -43.65 -10.65
C VAL A 197 -12.27 -42.33 -11.36
N LEU A 198 -12.78 -41.21 -10.89
CA LEU A 198 -12.52 -39.88 -11.41
C LEU A 198 -11.74 -39.08 -10.34
N ASP A 199 -10.40 -39.22 -10.40
CA ASP A 199 -9.52 -38.63 -9.36
C ASP A 199 -9.37 -37.12 -9.51
N TYR A 200 -10.15 -36.37 -8.75
CA TYR A 200 -10.06 -34.90 -8.68
C TYR A 200 -8.66 -34.41 -8.28
N ASN A 201 -7.96 -35.15 -7.41
CA ASN A 201 -6.62 -34.76 -7.02
C ASN A 201 -5.64 -34.73 -8.20
N VAL A 202 -5.85 -35.56 -9.24
CA VAL A 202 -5.09 -35.52 -10.48
C VAL A 202 -5.45 -34.26 -11.29
N TYR A 203 -6.74 -33.97 -11.45
CA TYR A 203 -7.21 -32.76 -12.15
C TYR A 203 -6.61 -31.49 -11.53
N TYR A 204 -6.76 -31.30 -10.22
CA TYR A 204 -6.23 -30.14 -9.51
C TYR A 204 -4.69 -30.06 -9.63
N ASN A 205 -3.99 -31.18 -9.49
CA ASN A 205 -2.54 -31.21 -9.68
C ASN A 205 -2.10 -30.81 -11.10
N ASN A 206 -2.86 -31.19 -12.11
CA ASN A 206 -2.59 -30.80 -13.49
C ASN A 206 -2.74 -29.30 -13.70
N GLN A 207 -3.74 -28.66 -13.07
CA GLN A 207 -3.87 -27.20 -13.08
C GLN A 207 -2.70 -26.51 -12.35
N LEU A 208 -2.25 -27.06 -11.22
CA LEU A 208 -1.03 -26.57 -10.55
C LEU A 208 0.20 -26.65 -11.47
N GLU A 209 0.41 -27.78 -12.14
CA GLU A 209 1.53 -27.95 -13.09
C GLU A 209 1.43 -27.00 -14.28
N GLU A 210 0.22 -26.80 -14.80
CA GLU A 210 -0.05 -25.91 -15.94
C GLU A 210 0.34 -24.46 -15.61
N ILE A 211 -0.03 -23.97 -14.43
CA ILE A 211 0.24 -22.58 -14.03
C ILE A 211 1.69 -22.43 -13.54
N LEU A 212 2.09 -23.20 -12.54
CA LEU A 212 3.37 -23.03 -11.85
C LEU A 212 4.58 -23.45 -12.70
N GLY A 213 4.38 -24.35 -13.67
CA GLY A 213 5.41 -24.77 -14.63
C GLY A 213 5.56 -23.83 -15.83
N ASN A 214 4.68 -22.86 -16.02
CA ASN A 214 4.69 -21.96 -17.16
C ASN A 214 5.24 -20.59 -16.78
N LYS A 215 6.38 -20.21 -17.33
CA LYS A 215 7.05 -18.92 -17.04
C LYS A 215 6.30 -17.67 -17.49
N LYS A 216 5.21 -17.82 -18.22
CA LYS A 216 4.29 -16.74 -18.60
C LYS A 216 3.55 -16.18 -17.37
N TYR A 217 3.31 -17.04 -16.35
CA TYR A 217 2.58 -16.68 -15.14
C TYR A 217 3.51 -16.36 -13.97
N GLY A 218 3.03 -15.52 -13.06
CA GLY A 218 3.79 -15.05 -11.90
C GLY A 218 4.74 -13.88 -12.18
N ASN A 219 5.32 -13.30 -11.15
CA ASN A 219 6.34 -12.25 -11.31
C ASN A 219 7.61 -12.88 -11.92
N LYS A 220 7.88 -12.59 -13.21
CA LYS A 220 9.02 -13.17 -13.96
C LYS A 220 9.06 -14.70 -13.89
N GLY A 221 7.88 -15.34 -13.91
CA GLY A 221 7.73 -16.79 -13.83
C GLY A 221 7.69 -17.35 -12.40
N ARG A 222 7.62 -16.51 -11.38
CA ARG A 222 7.66 -16.90 -9.97
C ARG A 222 6.37 -16.57 -9.23
N PHE A 223 5.88 -17.57 -8.48
CA PHE A 223 4.90 -17.43 -7.42
C PHE A 223 5.58 -17.65 -6.06
N VAL A 224 5.36 -16.77 -5.11
CA VAL A 224 5.94 -16.88 -3.74
C VAL A 224 4.98 -17.58 -2.78
N GLU A 225 3.71 -17.74 -3.17
CA GLU A 225 2.68 -18.34 -2.35
C GLU A 225 1.60 -19.03 -3.20
N VAL A 226 1.10 -20.17 -2.74
CA VAL A 226 -0.15 -20.80 -3.22
C VAL A 226 -1.17 -20.77 -2.09
N TRP A 227 -2.30 -20.11 -2.34
CA TRP A 227 -3.38 -19.90 -1.40
C TRP A 227 -4.53 -20.88 -1.70
N MET A 228 -4.80 -21.79 -0.76
CA MET A 228 -5.81 -22.84 -0.85
C MET A 228 -6.90 -22.57 0.16
N ASP A 229 -8.11 -22.23 -0.31
CA ASP A 229 -9.26 -21.98 0.54
C ASP A 229 -9.67 -23.21 1.36
N GLY A 230 -10.10 -22.98 2.59
CA GLY A 230 -10.57 -24.04 3.48
C GLY A 230 -11.99 -24.51 3.21
N ALA A 231 -12.75 -23.81 2.35
CA ALA A 231 -14.10 -24.22 1.96
C ALA A 231 -14.05 -25.53 1.16
N LYS A 232 -15.03 -26.39 1.40
CA LYS A 232 -15.12 -27.69 0.72
C LYS A 232 -16.55 -28.26 0.73
N GLY A 233 -16.84 -29.12 -0.22
CA GLY A 233 -18.07 -29.87 -0.28
C GLY A 233 -18.26 -30.83 0.89
N SER A 234 -19.49 -31.23 1.15
CA SER A 234 -19.86 -32.13 2.23
C SER A 234 -20.83 -33.20 1.77
N GLY A 235 -20.98 -34.26 2.55
CA GLY A 235 -21.90 -35.36 2.24
C GLY A 235 -21.48 -36.09 0.97
N ALA A 236 -22.37 -36.16 -0.03
CA ALA A 236 -22.12 -36.82 -1.33
C ALA A 236 -21.06 -36.09 -2.17
N ASN A 237 -20.73 -34.84 -1.84
CA ASN A 237 -19.71 -34.01 -2.50
C ASN A 237 -18.44 -33.86 -1.64
N ALA A 238 -18.25 -34.69 -0.60
CA ALA A 238 -17.03 -34.67 0.19
C ALA A 238 -15.84 -35.12 -0.67
N GLN A 239 -14.71 -34.46 -0.52
CA GLN A 239 -13.45 -34.76 -1.21
C GLN A 239 -12.31 -34.69 -0.20
N GLU A 240 -11.42 -35.66 -0.21
CA GLU A 240 -10.15 -35.57 0.49
C GLU A 240 -9.07 -35.05 -0.45
N TYR A 241 -8.26 -34.13 0.04
CA TYR A 241 -7.24 -33.44 -0.73
C TYR A 241 -5.86 -34.08 -0.52
N ASP A 242 -5.14 -34.40 -1.60
CA ASP A 242 -3.77 -34.91 -1.55
C ASP A 242 -2.75 -33.77 -1.44
N PHE A 243 -2.78 -33.08 -0.31
CA PHE A 243 -1.85 -31.98 -0.03
C PHE A 243 -0.39 -32.38 -0.16
N LYS A 244 -0.04 -33.63 0.10
CA LYS A 244 1.33 -34.14 -0.04
C LYS A 244 1.80 -34.11 -1.49
N LYS A 245 0.95 -34.60 -2.42
CA LYS A 245 1.21 -34.56 -3.88
C LYS A 245 1.27 -33.14 -4.38
N TRP A 246 0.30 -32.30 -4.00
CA TRP A 246 0.23 -30.92 -4.41
C TRP A 246 1.42 -30.10 -3.90
N PHE A 247 1.82 -30.31 -2.63
CA PHE A 247 3.04 -29.72 -2.07
C PHE A 247 4.27 -30.08 -2.91
N ALA A 248 4.46 -31.37 -3.23
CA ALA A 248 5.60 -31.82 -4.04
C ALA A 248 5.62 -31.15 -5.42
N THR A 249 4.44 -31.01 -6.06
CA THR A 249 4.30 -30.32 -7.35
C THR A 249 4.63 -28.83 -7.23
N ILE A 250 4.11 -28.13 -6.22
CA ILE A 250 4.38 -26.72 -5.99
C ILE A 250 5.89 -26.50 -5.79
N GLN A 251 6.54 -27.28 -4.93
CA GLN A 251 7.98 -27.12 -4.67
C GLN A 251 8.85 -27.52 -5.88
N LYS A 252 8.40 -28.47 -6.72
CA LYS A 252 9.09 -28.84 -7.97
C LYS A 252 9.25 -27.63 -8.91
N TYR A 253 8.24 -26.77 -9.00
CA TYR A 253 8.22 -25.64 -9.94
C TYR A 253 8.58 -24.30 -9.29
N GLN A 254 8.32 -24.13 -7.99
CA GLN A 254 8.44 -22.86 -7.29
C GLN A 254 9.22 -22.94 -5.96
N GLY A 255 9.79 -24.09 -5.62
CA GLY A 255 10.56 -24.33 -4.40
C GLY A 255 12.01 -23.81 -4.49
N LYS A 256 12.73 -23.92 -3.38
CA LYS A 256 14.12 -23.45 -3.22
C LYS A 256 15.13 -24.13 -4.17
N GLU A 257 14.85 -25.31 -4.64
CA GLU A 257 15.71 -26.03 -5.60
C GLU A 257 15.59 -25.47 -7.03
N VAL A 258 14.62 -24.58 -7.27
CA VAL A 258 14.48 -23.90 -8.56
C VAL A 258 15.46 -22.73 -8.62
N ALA A 259 16.23 -22.65 -9.71
CA ALA A 259 17.25 -21.62 -9.88
C ALA A 259 16.68 -20.19 -9.71
N GLY A 260 17.30 -19.41 -8.85
CA GLY A 260 16.89 -18.04 -8.52
C GLY A 260 15.96 -17.91 -7.31
N ASN A 261 15.44 -19.01 -6.75
CA ASN A 261 14.63 -18.98 -5.54
C ASN A 261 15.50 -19.10 -4.28
N SER A 262 15.19 -18.27 -3.26
CA SER A 262 15.90 -18.27 -1.98
C SER A 262 15.26 -19.20 -0.93
N ALA A 263 13.98 -19.56 -1.11
CA ALA A 263 13.22 -20.42 -0.21
C ALA A 263 12.10 -21.14 -0.97
N ASP A 264 11.44 -22.08 -0.29
CA ASP A 264 10.27 -22.78 -0.80
C ASP A 264 9.08 -21.82 -0.99
N CYS A 265 8.19 -22.12 -1.95
CA CYS A 265 6.93 -21.43 -2.11
C CYS A 265 6.07 -21.63 -0.86
N MET A 266 5.52 -20.53 -0.34
CA MET A 266 4.65 -20.55 0.83
C MET A 266 3.30 -21.19 0.50
N LEU A 267 2.65 -21.76 1.52
CA LEU A 267 1.36 -22.44 1.37
C LEU A 267 0.38 -21.94 2.45
N PHE A 268 -0.76 -21.47 2.00
CA PHE A 268 -1.92 -21.20 2.84
C PHE A 268 -2.93 -22.35 2.73
N GLY A 269 -3.56 -22.75 3.83
CA GLY A 269 -4.67 -23.72 3.83
C GLY A 269 -4.31 -25.19 3.56
N ALA A 270 -3.03 -25.55 3.53
CA ALA A 270 -2.52 -26.89 3.17
C ALA A 270 -2.31 -27.81 4.39
N GLN A 271 -3.11 -27.70 5.44
CA GLN A 271 -3.01 -28.50 6.67
C GLN A 271 -1.57 -28.52 7.26
N ALA A 272 -0.96 -29.72 7.47
CA ALA A 272 0.40 -29.84 8.03
C ALA A 272 1.48 -29.16 7.15
N TYR A 273 1.22 -28.94 5.87
CA TYR A 273 2.11 -28.26 4.94
C TYR A 273 1.98 -26.73 4.95
N THR A 274 0.97 -26.17 5.66
CA THR A 274 0.74 -24.74 5.82
C THR A 274 1.97 -24.01 6.33
N THR A 275 2.35 -22.92 5.67
CA THR A 275 3.45 -22.01 6.06
C THR A 275 2.97 -20.57 6.27
N VAL A 276 1.78 -20.24 5.76
CA VAL A 276 1.02 -19.03 6.04
C VAL A 276 -0.34 -19.46 6.58
N ARG A 277 -0.69 -19.04 7.80
CA ARG A 277 -1.94 -19.47 8.44
C ARG A 277 -2.98 -18.36 8.49
N TRP A 278 -4.22 -18.73 8.31
CA TRP A 278 -5.36 -17.85 8.55
C TRP A 278 -5.47 -17.45 10.01
N ILE A 279 -5.75 -16.17 10.27
CA ILE A 279 -5.94 -15.66 11.63
C ILE A 279 -7.29 -16.05 12.24
N GLY A 280 -8.26 -16.57 11.46
CA GLY A 280 -9.54 -17.08 11.91
C GLY A 280 -10.73 -16.13 11.79
N ASN A 281 -10.55 -14.96 11.17
CA ASN A 281 -11.61 -14.02 10.84
C ASN A 281 -11.28 -13.29 9.53
N GLU A 282 -12.29 -12.66 8.92
CA GLU A 282 -12.19 -11.87 7.68
C GLU A 282 -12.27 -10.35 7.94
N ASP A 283 -12.02 -9.92 9.18
CA ASP A 283 -12.10 -8.52 9.57
C ASP A 283 -10.77 -7.77 9.38
N GLY A 284 -9.70 -8.50 9.00
CA GLY A 284 -8.37 -7.96 8.84
C GLY A 284 -7.67 -7.63 10.17
N VAL A 285 -7.98 -8.36 11.25
CA VAL A 285 -7.44 -8.11 12.60
C VAL A 285 -6.90 -9.39 13.24
N ALA A 286 -5.75 -9.28 13.88
CA ALA A 286 -5.09 -10.35 14.63
C ALA A 286 -5.35 -10.21 16.12
N PHE A 287 -5.20 -11.32 16.82
CA PHE A 287 -5.23 -11.31 18.28
C PHE A 287 -3.98 -10.58 18.84
N GLU A 288 -4.15 -9.82 19.92
CA GLU A 288 -3.05 -9.01 20.49
C GLU A 288 -1.82 -9.85 20.87
N ASP A 289 -1.99 -11.11 21.31
CA ASP A 289 -0.89 -12.02 21.67
C ASP A 289 -0.61 -13.08 20.59
N THR A 290 -0.42 -12.64 19.34
CA THR A 290 -0.18 -13.51 18.18
C THR A 290 1.27 -14.01 18.10
N TRP A 291 1.44 -15.34 17.93
CA TRP A 291 2.70 -16.02 17.69
C TRP A 291 2.79 -16.49 16.23
N ALA A 292 3.94 -16.37 15.60
CA ALA A 292 4.19 -16.87 14.25
C ALA A 292 4.57 -18.36 14.22
N LYS A 293 4.05 -19.15 15.14
CA LYS A 293 4.34 -20.58 15.24
C LYS A 293 3.07 -21.40 15.51
N SER A 294 2.96 -22.57 14.89
CA SER A 294 1.87 -23.53 15.02
C SER A 294 2.40 -24.90 15.39
N ASN A 295 1.51 -25.79 15.86
CA ASN A 295 1.82 -27.21 16.06
C ASN A 295 1.34 -28.03 14.85
N VAL A 296 2.25 -28.69 14.16
CA VAL A 296 1.91 -29.54 13.03
C VAL A 296 2.24 -31.00 13.32
N ASN A 297 1.46 -31.90 12.76
CA ASN A 297 1.70 -33.34 12.75
C ASN A 297 1.57 -33.87 11.31
N TYR A 298 2.70 -34.19 10.71
CA TYR A 298 2.75 -34.64 9.32
C TYR A 298 2.13 -36.04 9.13
N ASP A 299 2.25 -36.94 10.14
CA ASP A 299 1.69 -38.30 10.06
C ASP A 299 0.17 -38.27 10.02
N LYS A 300 -0.43 -37.33 10.74
CA LYS A 300 -1.89 -37.12 10.79
C LYS A 300 -2.38 -36.06 9.81
N ASN A 301 -1.49 -35.41 9.11
CA ASN A 301 -1.76 -34.27 8.23
C ASN A 301 -2.63 -33.19 8.91
N THR A 302 -2.23 -32.76 10.12
CA THR A 302 -2.99 -31.77 10.92
C THR A 302 -2.14 -30.57 11.30
N ILE A 303 -2.80 -29.43 11.43
CA ILE A 303 -2.26 -28.20 12.03
C ILE A 303 -3.15 -27.77 13.19
N ASP A 304 -2.53 -27.34 14.28
CA ASP A 304 -3.17 -26.67 15.40
C ASP A 304 -2.50 -25.30 15.60
N SER A 305 -3.27 -24.25 15.43
CA SER A 305 -2.83 -22.86 15.57
C SER A 305 -3.41 -22.16 16.80
N ASN A 306 -3.86 -22.93 17.81
CA ASN A 306 -4.50 -22.41 19.03
C ASN A 306 -5.69 -21.50 18.67
N GLY A 307 -6.47 -21.94 17.70
CA GLY A 307 -7.62 -21.18 17.19
C GLY A 307 -8.92 -21.59 17.88
N SER A 308 -9.65 -20.62 18.38
CA SER A 308 -11.10 -20.68 18.50
C SER A 308 -11.62 -19.46 17.76
N THR A 309 -12.66 -19.66 16.91
CA THR A 309 -13.27 -18.52 16.23
C THR A 309 -13.52 -17.37 17.22
N PRO A 310 -13.16 -16.11 16.95
CA PRO A 310 -12.72 -15.62 15.62
C PRO A 310 -11.19 -15.52 15.40
N TYR A 311 -10.34 -16.07 16.26
CA TYR A 311 -8.90 -15.83 16.22
C TYR A 311 -8.05 -17.11 16.31
N SER A 312 -6.91 -17.09 15.61
CA SER A 312 -5.86 -18.09 15.65
C SER A 312 -4.56 -17.46 16.16
N LYS A 313 -4.26 -17.68 17.45
CA LYS A 313 -3.14 -17.00 18.14
C LYS A 313 -1.76 -17.57 17.85
N GLY A 314 -1.67 -18.82 17.40
CA GLY A 314 -0.43 -19.57 17.39
C GLY A 314 0.04 -19.99 18.79
N TYR A 315 1.24 -20.54 18.88
CA TYR A 315 1.86 -21.06 20.11
C TYR A 315 3.27 -20.50 20.32
N GLU A 316 3.59 -20.12 21.56
CA GLU A 316 4.96 -19.73 21.94
C GLU A 316 5.99 -20.83 21.60
N ASN A 317 5.63 -22.09 21.88
CA ASN A 317 6.47 -23.26 21.66
C ASN A 317 5.96 -24.13 20.50
N GLY A 318 5.39 -23.53 19.47
CA GLY A 318 5.02 -24.24 18.24
C GLY A 318 6.22 -24.84 17.52
N ASN A 319 5.99 -25.95 16.81
CA ASN A 319 7.05 -26.73 16.16
C ASN A 319 7.26 -26.36 14.66
N LYS A 320 6.51 -25.41 14.13
CA LYS A 320 6.61 -24.93 12.74
C LYS A 320 6.34 -23.43 12.65
N TRP A 321 7.18 -22.70 11.91
CA TRP A 321 6.89 -21.31 11.59
C TRP A 321 5.72 -21.23 10.62
N THR A 322 4.73 -20.41 10.94
CA THR A 322 3.55 -20.15 10.12
C THR A 322 3.22 -18.67 10.22
N VAL A 323 3.43 -17.94 9.14
CA VAL A 323 3.15 -16.50 9.09
C VAL A 323 1.67 -16.26 9.38
N PRO A 324 1.30 -15.47 10.39
CA PRO A 324 -0.10 -15.10 10.61
C PRO A 324 -0.53 -14.11 9.54
N GLU A 325 -1.63 -14.40 8.84
CA GLU A 325 -2.17 -13.56 7.79
C GLU A 325 -3.59 -13.13 8.12
N CYS A 326 -3.83 -11.81 8.07
CA CYS A 326 -5.13 -11.17 8.29
C CYS A 326 -5.71 -10.76 6.95
N ASP A 327 -6.61 -11.57 6.43
CA ASP A 327 -7.40 -11.21 5.27
C ASP A 327 -8.55 -10.28 5.64
N GLY A 328 -8.80 -9.31 4.80
CA GLY A 328 -9.87 -8.35 5.00
C GLY A 328 -10.25 -7.65 3.71
N ARG A 329 -11.41 -7.04 3.68
CA ARG A 329 -12.01 -6.45 2.48
C ARG A 329 -11.97 -4.93 2.54
N ILE A 330 -11.59 -4.28 1.44
CA ILE A 330 -11.67 -2.81 1.33
C ILE A 330 -13.12 -2.35 1.20
N THR A 331 -13.99 -3.18 0.61
CA THR A 331 -15.45 -2.97 0.47
C THR A 331 -16.23 -3.99 1.29
N SER A 332 -17.55 -4.05 1.18
CA SER A 332 -18.39 -4.98 1.95
C SER A 332 -18.43 -6.41 1.40
N GLY A 333 -17.79 -6.73 0.25
CA GLY A 333 -17.77 -8.06 -0.37
C GLY A 333 -16.38 -8.49 -0.82
N TRP A 334 -16.18 -9.80 -1.03
CA TRP A 334 -14.98 -10.32 -1.67
C TRP A 334 -14.97 -9.99 -3.16
N PHE A 335 -16.07 -10.24 -3.85
CA PHE A 335 -16.27 -9.80 -5.22
C PHE A 335 -16.94 -8.43 -5.27
N TRP A 336 -16.66 -7.70 -6.32
CA TRP A 336 -17.34 -6.45 -6.62
C TRP A 336 -18.86 -6.67 -6.82
N GLY A 337 -19.65 -5.67 -6.53
CA GLY A 337 -21.09 -5.63 -6.77
C GLY A 337 -21.59 -4.20 -6.77
N THR A 338 -22.73 -3.96 -7.43
CA THR A 338 -23.31 -2.61 -7.61
C THR A 338 -23.62 -1.91 -6.28
N GLN A 339 -23.89 -2.68 -5.22
CA GLN A 339 -24.14 -2.18 -3.86
C GLN A 339 -22.92 -2.28 -2.93
N LYS A 340 -21.74 -2.67 -3.44
CA LYS A 340 -20.52 -2.95 -2.67
C LYS A 340 -19.34 -2.07 -3.10
N LYS A 341 -19.59 -0.83 -3.53
CA LYS A 341 -18.56 0.05 -4.13
C LYS A 341 -17.89 0.99 -3.13
N THR A 342 -18.49 1.21 -1.96
CA THR A 342 -17.97 2.15 -0.98
C THR A 342 -16.79 1.53 -0.23
N PRO A 343 -15.57 2.11 -0.35
CA PRO A 343 -14.43 1.62 0.40
C PRO A 343 -14.52 2.00 1.89
N LYS A 344 -13.87 1.23 2.74
CA LYS A 344 -13.64 1.57 4.14
C LYS A 344 -13.00 2.95 4.27
N THR A 345 -13.26 3.63 5.37
CA THR A 345 -12.61 4.91 5.69
C THR A 345 -11.12 4.71 6.01
N ILE A 346 -10.32 5.77 5.95
CA ILE A 346 -8.91 5.71 6.36
C ILE A 346 -8.77 5.25 7.81
N THR A 347 -9.62 5.75 8.72
CA THR A 347 -9.64 5.32 10.13
C THR A 347 -9.89 3.80 10.27
N GLN A 348 -10.80 3.23 9.47
CA GLN A 348 -11.05 1.79 9.48
C GLN A 348 -9.85 0.99 8.96
N LEU A 349 -9.21 1.45 7.87
CA LEU A 349 -8.00 0.82 7.34
C LEU A 349 -6.80 0.98 8.30
N ALA A 350 -6.67 2.14 8.96
CA ALA A 350 -5.69 2.34 10.02
C ALA A 350 -5.88 1.34 11.17
N ASN A 351 -7.12 1.16 11.65
CA ASN A 351 -7.39 0.16 12.69
C ASN A 351 -7.01 -1.25 12.21
N MET A 352 -7.36 -1.65 10.98
CA MET A 352 -6.93 -2.93 10.41
C MET A 352 -5.40 -3.06 10.38
N TYR A 353 -4.67 -2.02 9.98
CA TYR A 353 -3.21 -2.02 9.94
C TYR A 353 -2.58 -2.16 11.33
N PHE A 354 -3.03 -1.36 12.30
CA PHE A 354 -2.53 -1.43 13.68
C PHE A 354 -2.89 -2.75 14.37
N ASP A 355 -4.05 -3.31 14.08
CA ASP A 355 -4.54 -4.55 14.68
C ASP A 355 -4.11 -5.82 13.91
N SER A 356 -3.49 -5.70 12.73
CA SER A 356 -2.86 -6.82 12.00
C SER A 356 -1.32 -6.74 12.05
N VAL A 357 -0.73 -5.79 11.33
CA VAL A 357 0.73 -5.59 11.29
C VAL A 357 1.26 -5.26 12.69
N GLY A 358 0.58 -4.39 13.42
CA GLY A 358 0.93 -4.05 14.80
C GLY A 358 0.74 -5.20 15.81
N HIS A 359 0.12 -6.30 15.42
CA HIS A 359 -0.10 -7.52 16.19
C HIS A 359 0.70 -8.73 15.66
N ASN A 360 1.85 -8.48 15.01
CA ASN A 360 2.74 -9.55 14.49
C ASN A 360 2.12 -10.38 13.35
N ALA A 361 1.21 -9.82 12.57
CA ALA A 361 0.62 -10.47 11.41
C ALA A 361 0.89 -9.67 10.14
N THR A 362 0.59 -10.25 8.98
CA THR A 362 0.56 -9.51 7.71
C THR A 362 -0.87 -9.07 7.40
N MET A 363 -1.04 -7.97 6.69
CA MET A 363 -2.34 -7.50 6.22
C MET A 363 -2.53 -7.90 4.77
N LEU A 364 -3.55 -8.72 4.48
CA LEU A 364 -3.98 -9.09 3.14
C LEU A 364 -5.29 -8.37 2.82
N LEU A 365 -5.21 -7.27 2.07
CA LEU A 365 -6.37 -6.42 1.76
C LEU A 365 -6.97 -6.78 0.41
N ASN A 366 -8.23 -7.20 0.38
CA ASN A 366 -8.94 -7.49 -0.85
C ASN A 366 -9.39 -6.23 -1.58
N VAL A 367 -9.00 -6.15 -2.86
CA VAL A 367 -9.28 -5.06 -3.79
C VAL A 367 -9.94 -5.64 -5.04
N PRO A 368 -11.30 -5.70 -5.09
CA PRO A 368 -12.01 -6.38 -6.16
C PRO A 368 -12.12 -5.49 -7.40
N PRO A 369 -11.72 -5.97 -8.59
CA PRO A 369 -12.05 -5.32 -9.86
C PRO A 369 -13.56 -5.41 -10.15
N ASN A 370 -14.08 -4.41 -10.85
CA ASN A 370 -15.49 -4.32 -11.27
C ASN A 370 -15.77 -5.13 -12.53
N ASN A 371 -17.03 -5.11 -13.00
CA ASN A 371 -17.46 -5.84 -14.17
C ASN A 371 -16.95 -5.27 -15.52
N GLN A 372 -16.14 -4.21 -15.49
CA GLN A 372 -15.39 -3.69 -16.62
C GLN A 372 -13.92 -4.13 -16.60
N GLY A 373 -13.52 -4.99 -15.66
CA GLY A 373 -12.13 -5.41 -15.49
C GLY A 373 -11.18 -4.31 -14.98
N THR A 374 -11.72 -3.26 -14.36
CA THR A 374 -10.99 -2.15 -13.75
C THR A 374 -11.29 -2.08 -12.26
N VAL A 375 -10.50 -1.37 -11.47
CA VAL A 375 -10.84 -1.07 -10.07
C VAL A 375 -11.52 0.30 -10.02
N ASP A 376 -12.66 0.39 -9.30
CA ASP A 376 -13.41 1.66 -9.17
C ASP A 376 -12.54 2.77 -8.58
N GLN A 377 -12.63 3.99 -9.14
CA GLN A 377 -11.80 5.14 -8.73
C GLN A 377 -11.85 5.46 -7.23
N PRO A 378 -13.00 5.41 -6.53
CA PRO A 378 -13.03 5.62 -5.09
C PRO A 378 -12.19 4.60 -4.30
N ILE A 379 -12.04 3.38 -4.82
CA ILE A 379 -11.21 2.32 -4.22
C ILE A 379 -9.73 2.62 -4.48
N LEU A 380 -9.34 2.94 -5.73
CA LEU A 380 -7.96 3.31 -6.07
C LEU A 380 -7.49 4.50 -5.24
N LYS A 381 -8.28 5.56 -5.19
CA LYS A 381 -8.00 6.73 -4.37
C LYS A 381 -7.82 6.39 -2.88
N ARG A 382 -8.67 5.50 -2.34
CA ARG A 382 -8.55 5.06 -0.95
C ARG A 382 -7.28 4.26 -0.68
N ILE A 383 -6.81 3.46 -1.64
CA ILE A 383 -5.53 2.73 -1.57
C ILE A 383 -4.36 3.73 -1.56
N GLU A 384 -4.38 4.73 -2.44
CA GLU A 384 -3.38 5.81 -2.48
C GLU A 384 -3.35 6.58 -1.15
N GLU A 385 -4.51 6.99 -0.63
CA GLU A 385 -4.63 7.67 0.67
C GLU A 385 -4.11 6.80 1.82
N PHE A 386 -4.40 5.51 1.82
CA PHE A 386 -3.93 4.56 2.83
C PHE A 386 -2.40 4.43 2.77
N GLY A 387 -1.83 4.19 1.60
CA GLY A 387 -0.38 4.11 1.40
C GLY A 387 0.34 5.38 1.84
N GLN A 388 -0.21 6.55 1.50
CA GLN A 388 0.33 7.85 1.92
C GLN A 388 0.32 8.00 3.45
N ASN A 389 -0.77 7.59 4.13
CA ASN A 389 -0.85 7.66 5.60
C ASN A 389 0.15 6.71 6.27
N VAL A 390 0.39 5.51 5.72
CA VAL A 390 1.45 4.60 6.21
C VAL A 390 2.81 5.29 6.07
N GLU A 391 3.13 5.79 4.87
CA GLU A 391 4.40 6.44 4.61
C GLU A 391 4.62 7.68 5.52
N ASP A 392 3.64 8.58 5.60
CA ASP A 392 3.73 9.80 6.41
C ASP A 392 3.90 9.49 7.91
N THR A 393 3.24 8.43 8.40
CA THR A 393 3.35 8.03 9.81
C THR A 393 4.76 7.51 10.15
N PHE A 394 5.33 6.66 9.29
CA PHE A 394 6.57 5.94 9.59
C PHE A 394 7.83 6.55 8.96
N ARG A 395 7.71 7.64 8.21
CA ARG A 395 8.84 8.32 7.54
C ARG A 395 9.88 8.85 8.52
N THR A 396 9.45 9.45 9.62
CA THR A 396 10.33 10.12 10.58
C THR A 396 10.33 9.39 11.92
N ASN A 397 11.39 8.60 12.17
CA ASN A 397 11.59 7.98 13.47
C ASN A 397 12.28 8.96 14.43
N LEU A 398 11.55 9.47 15.42
CA LEU A 398 12.07 10.41 16.42
C LEU A 398 13.22 9.83 17.24
N ALA A 399 13.34 8.49 17.35
CA ALA A 399 14.45 7.83 17.99
C ALA A 399 15.77 7.89 17.21
N LYS A 400 15.73 8.33 15.93
CA LYS A 400 16.91 8.52 15.04
C LYS A 400 17.38 9.97 14.95
N GLU A 401 16.65 10.91 15.54
CA GLU A 401 17.00 12.33 15.45
C GLU A 401 18.35 12.63 16.11
N GLU A 402 19.04 13.63 15.60
CA GLU A 402 20.33 14.08 16.15
C GLU A 402 20.16 14.52 17.63
N GLY A 403 21.11 14.13 18.48
CA GLY A 403 21.05 14.37 19.92
C GLY A 403 20.25 13.34 20.73
N THR A 404 19.62 12.35 20.06
CA THR A 404 18.97 11.24 20.76
C THR A 404 20.01 10.31 21.40
N THR A 405 19.73 9.87 22.63
CA THR A 405 20.55 8.86 23.34
C THR A 405 19.70 7.64 23.62
N ILE A 406 20.24 6.43 23.34
CA ILE A 406 19.59 5.16 23.69
C ILE A 406 20.47 4.44 24.72
N GLU A 407 19.90 4.16 25.88
CA GLU A 407 20.54 3.43 26.97
C GLU A 407 19.89 2.05 27.12
N ALA A 408 20.71 1.02 27.32
CA ALA A 408 20.23 -0.33 27.63
C ALA A 408 20.49 -0.69 29.09
N SER A 409 19.59 -1.45 29.71
CA SER A 409 19.77 -2.01 31.06
C SER A 409 20.90 -3.05 31.11
N ASN A 410 21.14 -3.76 30.01
CA ASN A 410 22.18 -4.74 29.81
C ASN A 410 22.52 -4.84 28.32
N VAL A 411 23.80 -5.05 28.00
CA VAL A 411 24.29 -5.32 26.63
C VAL A 411 25.18 -6.56 26.68
N ARG A 412 24.88 -7.54 25.84
CA ARG A 412 25.59 -8.80 25.74
C ARG A 412 27.12 -8.58 25.62
N GLY A 413 27.88 -9.05 26.63
CA GLY A 413 29.34 -8.91 26.71
C GLY A 413 29.83 -7.47 26.65
N ASN A 414 29.00 -6.45 26.82
CA ASN A 414 29.28 -5.05 26.47
C ASN A 414 29.90 -4.88 25.08
N ASP A 415 29.53 -5.78 24.14
CA ASP A 415 30.08 -5.80 22.79
C ASP A 415 29.31 -4.85 21.86
N THR A 416 30.02 -4.09 21.03
CA THR A 416 29.49 -3.20 20.03
C THR A 416 28.63 -3.93 18.99
N ALA A 417 28.81 -5.25 18.82
CA ALA A 417 27.93 -6.06 17.96
C ALA A 417 26.47 -6.08 18.42
N PHE A 418 26.24 -5.83 19.74
CA PHE A 418 24.89 -5.89 20.34
C PHE A 418 24.51 -4.58 21.04
N LYS A 419 25.08 -3.46 20.59
CA LYS A 419 24.90 -2.14 21.18
C LYS A 419 23.44 -1.62 21.03
N PRO A 420 22.99 -0.72 21.92
CA PRO A 420 21.63 -0.14 21.86
C PRO A 420 21.30 0.53 20.52
N GLY A 421 22.27 1.20 19.89
CA GLY A 421 22.05 1.90 18.61
C GLY A 421 21.73 0.98 17.43
N ASN A 422 21.92 -0.33 17.55
CA ASN A 422 21.51 -1.28 16.49
C ASN A 422 20.00 -1.26 16.23
N VAL A 423 19.20 -0.89 17.25
CA VAL A 423 17.74 -0.88 17.09
C VAL A 423 17.19 0.34 16.34
N VAL A 424 18.06 1.20 15.81
CA VAL A 424 17.68 2.37 15.00
C VAL A 424 18.56 2.53 13.76
N ASP A 425 19.35 1.51 13.38
CA ASP A 425 20.26 1.60 12.23
C ASP A 425 19.67 1.17 10.89
N ALA A 426 18.39 0.77 10.88
CA ALA A 426 17.63 0.29 9.72
C ALA A 426 18.27 -0.95 9.04
N LYS A 427 18.90 -1.83 9.82
CA LYS A 427 19.52 -3.05 9.32
C LYS A 427 18.90 -4.27 9.99
N ASP A 428 18.25 -5.09 9.22
CA ASP A 428 17.59 -6.31 9.71
C ASP A 428 18.54 -7.34 10.35
N GLU A 429 19.81 -7.33 9.95
CA GLU A 429 20.82 -8.27 10.45
C GLU A 429 21.45 -7.88 11.79
N THR A 430 21.28 -6.64 12.23
CA THR A 430 21.77 -6.14 13.52
C THR A 430 20.67 -6.13 14.57
N TYR A 431 21.03 -6.27 15.83
CA TYR A 431 20.06 -6.24 16.92
C TYR A 431 20.74 -5.93 18.26
N TRP A 432 19.95 -5.43 19.20
CA TRP A 432 20.32 -5.38 20.60
C TRP A 432 19.86 -6.66 21.31
N THR A 433 20.70 -7.16 22.26
CA THR A 433 20.39 -8.32 23.10
C THR A 433 21.11 -8.26 24.44
N THR A 434 20.67 -9.07 25.42
CA THR A 434 21.20 -9.15 26.76
C THR A 434 22.19 -10.33 26.94
N ASP A 435 22.93 -10.33 28.06
CA ASP A 435 23.76 -11.47 28.48
C ASP A 435 22.91 -12.72 28.72
N ASP A 436 23.57 -13.92 28.56
CA ASP A 436 22.92 -15.19 28.83
C ASP A 436 22.35 -15.22 30.26
N GLY A 437 21.12 -15.71 30.39
CA GLY A 437 20.40 -15.76 31.66
C GLY A 437 19.66 -14.48 32.04
N THR A 438 19.85 -13.37 31.34
CA THR A 438 19.11 -12.13 31.54
C THR A 438 17.83 -12.19 30.72
N LYS A 439 16.72 -12.58 31.37
CA LYS A 439 15.43 -12.81 30.71
C LYS A 439 14.62 -11.56 30.44
N GLU A 440 14.95 -10.44 31.05
CA GLU A 440 14.31 -9.17 30.89
C GLU A 440 15.35 -8.08 30.66
N GLY A 441 15.10 -7.21 29.71
CA GLY A 441 15.95 -6.06 29.43
C GLY A 441 15.13 -4.87 28.97
N SER A 442 15.71 -3.68 29.07
CA SER A 442 15.06 -2.45 28.64
C SER A 442 15.99 -1.55 27.85
N LEU A 443 15.38 -0.82 26.92
CA LEU A 443 15.97 0.31 26.21
C LEU A 443 15.27 1.60 26.66
N THR A 444 16.07 2.64 26.92
CA THR A 444 15.55 3.97 27.24
C THR A 444 16.03 4.96 26.18
N ILE A 445 15.11 5.52 25.43
CA ILE A 445 15.33 6.57 24.43
C ILE A 445 15.18 7.91 25.17
N LYS A 446 16.14 8.82 25.00
CA LYS A 446 16.19 10.13 25.66
C LYS A 446 16.43 11.23 24.65
N TRP A 447 15.72 12.34 24.81
CA TRP A 447 15.88 13.55 24.03
C TRP A 447 16.18 14.76 24.93
N ASP A 448 16.94 15.71 24.41
CA ASP A 448 17.23 16.97 25.13
C ASP A 448 15.99 17.84 25.34
N LYS A 449 15.00 17.67 24.51
CA LYS A 449 13.70 18.35 24.57
C LYS A 449 12.56 17.36 24.41
N ALA A 450 11.42 17.64 25.04
CA ALA A 450 10.24 16.80 24.90
C ALA A 450 9.82 16.66 23.43
N LYS A 451 9.55 15.43 23.03
CA LYS A 451 9.01 15.08 21.70
C LYS A 451 7.55 14.67 21.84
N LYS A 452 6.72 15.12 20.89
CA LYS A 452 5.33 14.71 20.81
C LYS A 452 5.19 13.52 19.86
N PHE A 453 4.58 12.44 20.32
CA PHE A 453 4.37 11.21 19.57
C PHE A 453 3.09 10.51 20.03
N ASP A 454 2.63 9.55 19.23
CA ASP A 454 1.44 8.73 19.50
C ASP A 454 1.56 7.30 19.00
N VAL A 455 2.73 6.93 18.40
CA VAL A 455 3.02 5.56 17.96
C VAL A 455 4.41 5.15 18.42
N VAL A 456 4.49 3.94 19.00
CA VAL A 456 5.77 3.27 19.29
C VAL A 456 5.80 1.93 18.57
N SER A 457 6.86 1.67 17.78
CA SER A 457 7.12 0.40 17.10
C SER A 457 8.20 -0.38 17.82
N ILE A 458 8.01 -1.68 17.92
CA ILE A 458 8.98 -2.62 18.50
C ILE A 458 9.05 -3.83 17.56
N GLU A 459 10.27 -4.23 17.15
CA GLU A 459 10.49 -5.39 16.27
C GLU A 459 11.51 -6.35 16.87
N GLU A 460 11.14 -7.63 16.93
CA GLU A 460 12.09 -8.70 17.30
C GLU A 460 13.00 -9.06 16.12
N ALA A 461 14.21 -9.52 16.42
CA ALA A 461 15.08 -10.17 15.46
C ALA A 461 14.55 -11.59 15.12
N ILE A 462 13.40 -11.65 14.40
CA ILE A 462 12.65 -12.90 14.15
C ILE A 462 13.43 -13.93 13.32
N GLN A 463 14.47 -13.51 12.59
CA GLN A 463 15.42 -14.43 11.94
C GLN A 463 16.15 -15.35 12.95
N LYS A 464 16.13 -14.99 14.24
CA LYS A 464 16.60 -15.81 15.36
C LYS A 464 15.47 -16.52 16.10
N GLY A 465 14.22 -16.35 15.67
CA GLY A 465 13.00 -16.88 16.26
C GLY A 465 12.22 -15.87 17.12
N GLN A 466 10.92 -16.04 17.20
CA GLN A 466 10.05 -15.22 18.07
C GLN A 466 10.16 -15.71 19.53
N ARG A 467 10.51 -14.83 20.46
CA ARG A 467 10.88 -15.18 21.86
C ARG A 467 10.22 -14.31 22.92
N ILE A 468 9.91 -13.03 22.59
CA ILE A 468 9.38 -12.08 23.56
C ILE A 468 7.94 -12.45 23.90
N ASN A 469 7.66 -12.63 25.19
CA ASN A 469 6.35 -12.97 25.73
C ASN A 469 5.80 -11.94 26.73
N SER A 470 6.55 -10.85 26.93
CA SER A 470 6.06 -9.67 27.65
C SER A 470 6.75 -8.41 27.16
N TYR A 471 5.99 -7.32 27.05
CA TYR A 471 6.56 -6.01 26.79
C TYR A 471 5.83 -4.94 27.61
N LYS A 472 6.53 -3.85 27.89
CA LYS A 472 5.98 -2.65 28.53
C LYS A 472 6.59 -1.42 27.90
N VAL A 473 5.75 -0.45 27.52
CA VAL A 473 6.15 0.87 27.03
C VAL A 473 5.75 1.90 28.06
N GLU A 474 6.73 2.71 28.49
CA GLU A 474 6.58 3.77 29.48
C GLU A 474 7.18 5.07 28.96
N TYR A 475 6.73 6.21 29.45
CA TYR A 475 7.28 7.52 29.12
C TYR A 475 7.45 8.40 30.34
N LYS A 476 8.31 9.43 30.24
CA LYS A 476 8.42 10.55 31.18
C LYS A 476 8.23 11.86 30.44
N ALA A 477 7.35 12.71 30.94
CA ALA A 477 7.10 14.04 30.38
C ALA A 477 8.31 14.98 30.58
N SER A 478 9.07 14.79 31.68
CA SER A 478 10.33 15.46 31.99
C SER A 478 11.25 14.53 32.76
N ASP A 479 12.51 14.87 32.91
CA ASP A 479 13.49 14.03 33.62
C ASP A 479 13.12 13.76 35.07
N ASP A 480 12.49 14.74 35.75
CA ASP A 480 12.05 14.61 37.14
C ASP A 480 10.66 13.94 37.28
N ALA A 481 9.95 13.72 36.17
CA ALA A 481 8.63 13.10 36.19
C ALA A 481 8.70 11.62 36.54
N GLN A 482 7.59 11.07 37.06
CA GLN A 482 7.46 9.62 37.23
C GLN A 482 7.18 8.92 35.92
N TRP A 483 7.62 7.67 35.78
CA TRP A 483 7.27 6.83 34.65
C TRP A 483 5.77 6.61 34.58
N GLN A 484 5.20 6.86 33.41
CA GLN A 484 3.79 6.58 33.09
C GLN A 484 3.73 5.46 32.05
N THR A 485 2.83 4.50 32.25
CA THR A 485 2.68 3.37 31.33
C THR A 485 1.80 3.78 30.16
N LEU A 486 2.29 3.64 28.93
CA LEU A 486 1.49 3.75 27.71
C LEU A 486 0.76 2.43 27.42
N LYS A 487 1.49 1.33 27.44
CA LYS A 487 0.94 0.01 27.11
C LYS A 487 1.81 -1.08 27.74
N ASN A 488 1.18 -2.20 28.07
CA ASN A 488 1.84 -3.47 28.32
C ASN A 488 1.13 -4.58 27.55
N GLY A 489 1.82 -5.65 27.24
CA GLY A 489 1.29 -6.77 26.48
C GLY A 489 2.22 -7.97 26.50
N LYS A 490 1.95 -8.94 25.64
CA LYS A 490 2.68 -10.21 25.63
C LYS A 490 3.69 -10.30 24.49
N THR A 491 3.23 -10.35 23.25
CA THR A 491 4.08 -10.67 22.08
C THR A 491 4.58 -9.41 21.38
N VAL A 492 5.78 -9.50 20.79
CA VAL A 492 6.31 -8.52 19.86
C VAL A 492 6.32 -9.10 18.45
N GLY A 493 7.18 -10.07 18.16
CA GLY A 493 7.31 -10.70 16.84
C GLY A 493 7.88 -9.79 15.77
N ALA A 494 7.44 -9.94 14.53
CA ALA A 494 7.92 -9.16 13.39
C ALA A 494 7.70 -7.65 13.59
N LYS A 495 6.52 -7.28 14.13
CA LYS A 495 6.21 -5.89 14.49
C LYS A 495 5.12 -5.81 15.56
N ARG A 496 5.38 -4.97 16.55
CA ARG A 496 4.40 -4.51 17.53
C ARG A 496 4.24 -3.01 17.39
N LEU A 497 3.01 -2.55 17.13
CA LEU A 497 2.67 -1.13 17.12
C LEU A 497 1.83 -0.79 18.36
N VAL A 498 2.28 0.20 19.11
CA VAL A 498 1.55 0.77 20.24
C VAL A 498 1.05 2.13 19.82
N ARG A 499 -0.24 2.26 19.55
CA ARG A 499 -0.91 3.52 19.18
C ARG A 499 -1.63 4.06 20.41
N THR A 500 -1.41 5.33 20.72
CA THR A 500 -1.96 6.01 21.91
C THR A 500 -2.56 7.37 21.57
N ALA A 501 -3.20 8.01 22.54
CA ALA A 501 -3.39 9.46 22.45
C ALA A 501 -2.01 10.14 22.42
N PRO A 502 -1.86 11.29 21.73
CA PRO A 502 -0.60 12.02 21.68
C PRO A 502 -0.06 12.34 23.07
N VAL A 503 1.22 12.07 23.31
CA VAL A 503 1.94 12.42 24.54
C VAL A 503 3.21 13.20 24.21
N SER A 504 3.59 14.10 25.12
CA SER A 504 4.88 14.81 25.06
C SER A 504 5.82 14.25 26.10
N ALA A 505 7.03 13.81 25.69
CA ALA A 505 7.97 13.18 26.60
C ALA A 505 9.44 13.50 26.28
N THR A 506 10.28 13.57 27.32
CA THR A 506 11.74 13.61 27.21
C THR A 506 12.35 12.21 27.17
N GLN A 507 11.60 11.18 27.60
CA GLN A 507 12.09 9.80 27.63
C GLN A 507 10.99 8.79 27.32
N VAL A 508 11.35 7.75 26.55
CA VAL A 508 10.54 6.54 26.33
C VAL A 508 11.35 5.32 26.75
N LYS A 509 10.75 4.44 27.55
CA LYS A 509 11.37 3.17 27.96
C LYS A 509 10.58 1.99 27.45
N ILE A 510 11.26 1.07 26.77
CA ILE A 510 10.72 -0.18 26.27
C ILE A 510 11.37 -1.31 27.08
N THR A 511 10.59 -2.03 27.84
CA THR A 511 11.02 -3.21 28.60
C THR A 511 10.45 -4.45 27.91
N VAL A 512 11.29 -5.46 27.66
CA VAL A 512 10.91 -6.72 27.01
C VAL A 512 11.39 -7.91 27.83
N GLY A 513 10.56 -8.95 27.87
CA GLY A 513 10.88 -10.15 28.62
C GLY A 513 10.64 -11.43 27.82
N THR A 514 11.37 -12.51 28.20
CA THR A 514 11.29 -13.83 27.57
C THR A 514 11.06 -14.91 28.62
N SER A 515 10.50 -16.05 28.19
CA SER A 515 10.42 -17.27 28.99
C SER A 515 11.58 -18.23 28.68
N ASN A 516 11.69 -19.32 29.49
CA ASN A 516 12.48 -20.52 29.17
C ASN A 516 13.98 -20.32 28.88
N GLY A 517 14.66 -19.38 29.59
CA GLY A 517 16.11 -19.22 29.47
C GLY A 517 16.59 -18.54 28.19
N LYS A 518 15.71 -18.07 27.33
CA LYS A 518 16.02 -17.27 26.15
C LYS A 518 16.36 -15.84 26.57
N VAL A 519 17.05 -15.11 25.72
CA VAL A 519 17.34 -13.68 25.89
C VAL A 519 16.52 -12.85 24.91
N PRO A 520 16.05 -11.64 25.28
CA PRO A 520 15.35 -10.76 24.35
C PRO A 520 16.28 -10.24 23.26
N MET A 521 15.76 -10.10 22.05
CA MET A 521 16.48 -9.61 20.87
C MET A 521 15.59 -8.64 20.11
N LEU A 522 15.99 -7.37 20.04
CA LEU A 522 15.27 -6.34 19.26
C LEU A 522 16.11 -5.93 18.06
N SER A 523 15.52 -6.03 16.86
CA SER A 523 16.14 -5.57 15.62
C SER A 523 15.88 -4.08 15.37
N GLU A 524 14.65 -3.60 15.67
CA GLU A 524 14.32 -2.20 15.43
C GLU A 524 13.34 -1.68 16.50
N VAL A 525 13.46 -0.40 16.81
CA VAL A 525 12.47 0.36 17.58
C VAL A 525 12.22 1.70 16.92
N GLY A 526 10.99 2.21 17.04
CA GLY A 526 10.63 3.49 16.49
C GLY A 526 9.67 4.25 17.40
N VAL A 527 9.76 5.58 17.35
CA VAL A 527 8.83 6.51 17.99
C VAL A 527 8.38 7.47 16.92
N TYR A 528 7.06 7.55 16.70
CA TYR A 528 6.51 8.27 15.57
C TYR A 528 5.33 9.15 15.98
N LYS A 529 5.08 10.15 15.14
CA LYS A 529 3.85 10.92 15.14
C LYS A 529 2.99 10.43 13.98
N ALA A 530 1.84 9.87 14.28
CA ALA A 530 0.91 9.41 13.26
C ALA A 530 0.42 10.55 12.37
N SER A 531 0.24 10.26 11.07
CA SER A 531 -0.54 11.11 10.17
C SER A 531 -1.98 11.24 10.69
N GLU A 532 -2.69 12.30 10.31
CA GLU A 532 -4.04 12.57 10.80
C GLU A 532 -4.98 11.36 10.64
N GLY A 533 -4.95 10.71 9.49
CA GLY A 533 -5.78 9.52 9.23
C GLY A 533 -5.43 8.29 10.06
N PHE A 534 -4.22 8.24 10.64
CA PHE A 534 -3.71 7.13 11.44
C PHE A 534 -3.69 7.40 12.95
N GLN A 535 -4.03 8.61 13.39
CA GLN A 535 -4.21 8.91 14.82
C GLN A 535 -5.31 8.05 15.43
N LEU A 536 -5.19 7.78 16.72
CA LEU A 536 -6.24 7.07 17.45
C LEU A 536 -7.53 7.89 17.41
N ALA A 537 -8.59 7.32 16.85
CA ALA A 537 -9.87 8.02 16.70
C ALA A 537 -10.38 8.49 18.08
N GLY A 538 -10.79 9.76 18.15
CA GLY A 538 -11.36 10.36 19.35
C GLY A 538 -10.38 10.53 20.51
N ALA A 539 -9.07 10.57 20.27
CA ALA A 539 -8.09 10.92 21.31
C ALA A 539 -8.40 12.31 21.90
N ALA A 540 -8.42 12.41 23.24
CA ALA A 540 -8.63 13.70 23.88
C ALA A 540 -7.41 14.62 23.67
N PRO A 541 -7.61 15.91 23.34
CA PRO A 541 -6.57 16.91 23.44
C PRO A 541 -5.89 16.92 24.82
N GLU A 542 -4.57 17.09 24.84
CA GLU A 542 -3.79 17.11 26.08
C GLU A 542 -4.25 18.28 27.00
N GLY A 543 -4.60 17.95 28.24
CA GLY A 543 -5.07 18.91 29.22
C GLY A 543 -6.59 19.00 29.37
N MET A 544 -7.36 18.20 28.59
CA MET A 544 -8.79 18.04 28.88
C MET A 544 -9.02 16.99 29.97
N ASP A 545 -10.00 17.23 30.82
CA ASP A 545 -10.51 16.22 31.76
C ASP A 545 -11.26 15.15 30.94
N THR A 546 -10.96 13.87 31.15
CA THR A 546 -11.58 12.76 30.41
C THR A 546 -12.29 11.80 31.34
N THR A 547 -13.51 11.40 30.99
CA THR A 547 -14.29 10.44 31.76
C THR A 547 -14.82 9.35 30.82
N SER A 548 -14.43 8.09 31.04
CA SER A 548 -14.95 6.97 30.28
C SER A 548 -16.40 6.68 30.66
N VAL A 549 -17.20 6.25 29.69
CA VAL A 549 -18.64 5.96 29.89
C VAL A 549 -18.91 4.86 30.94
N ASN A 550 -17.93 3.99 31.22
CA ASN A 550 -18.04 2.97 32.25
C ASN A 550 -17.80 3.49 33.67
N ASN A 551 -17.42 4.75 33.84
CA ASN A 551 -17.34 5.41 35.15
C ASN A 551 -18.73 5.75 35.66
N THR A 552 -19.37 4.82 36.36
CA THR A 552 -20.73 4.96 36.91
C THR A 552 -20.81 5.92 38.11
N THR A 553 -19.68 6.50 38.56
CA THR A 553 -19.68 7.57 39.54
C THR A 553 -20.15 8.88 38.90
N ASP A 554 -19.69 9.17 37.71
CA ASP A 554 -19.97 10.43 37.02
C ASP A 554 -21.09 10.27 35.98
N PHE A 555 -21.16 9.10 35.31
CA PHE A 555 -22.25 8.73 34.42
C PHE A 555 -23.36 7.99 35.16
N LYS A 556 -24.60 8.46 35.05
CA LYS A 556 -25.82 7.82 35.59
C LYS A 556 -26.75 7.45 34.46
N PHE A 557 -27.23 6.21 34.49
CA PHE A 557 -28.13 5.66 33.49
C PHE A 557 -29.51 5.38 34.07
N ASN A 558 -30.53 5.69 33.28
CA ASN A 558 -31.92 5.29 33.58
C ASN A 558 -32.46 4.43 32.43
N LYS A 559 -33.32 3.46 32.72
CA LYS A 559 -33.78 2.43 31.80
C LYS A 559 -32.63 1.53 31.33
N LYS A 560 -32.83 0.80 30.20
CA LYS A 560 -31.86 -0.18 29.70
C LYS A 560 -30.78 0.51 28.86
N TRP A 561 -29.53 0.30 29.25
CA TRP A 561 -28.33 0.60 28.50
C TRP A 561 -27.47 -0.66 28.41
N ASN A 562 -26.82 -0.90 27.26
CA ASN A 562 -26.05 -2.11 26.97
C ASN A 562 -24.58 -1.72 26.85
N PRO A 563 -23.70 -2.23 27.74
CA PRO A 563 -22.26 -2.03 27.58
C PRO A 563 -21.75 -2.88 26.43
N GLU A 564 -20.81 -2.34 25.70
CA GLU A 564 -20.10 -2.99 24.58
C GLU A 564 -18.61 -2.70 24.70
N THR A 565 -17.76 -3.67 24.40
CA THR A 565 -16.30 -3.54 24.48
C THR A 565 -15.66 -3.85 23.14
N GLY A 566 -14.58 -3.13 22.81
CA GLY A 566 -13.82 -3.35 21.58
C GLY A 566 -12.72 -2.31 21.40
N SER A 567 -11.63 -2.68 20.72
CA SER A 567 -10.48 -1.79 20.49
C SER A 567 -10.82 -0.56 19.65
N GLN A 568 -11.91 -0.63 18.89
CA GLN A 568 -12.42 0.49 18.09
C GLN A 568 -13.01 1.65 18.90
N TYR A 569 -13.33 1.43 20.19
CA TYR A 569 -13.94 2.43 21.06
C TYR A 569 -12.91 3.17 21.91
N ILE A 570 -13.20 4.40 22.29
CA ILE A 570 -12.40 5.15 23.26
C ILE A 570 -12.27 4.34 24.55
N ASN A 571 -11.05 4.13 25.02
CA ASN A 571 -10.73 3.28 26.17
C ASN A 571 -11.34 1.87 26.11
N GLY A 572 -11.61 1.36 24.88
CA GLY A 572 -12.21 0.03 24.68
C GLY A 572 -13.67 -0.10 25.10
N GLN A 573 -14.38 1.01 25.30
CA GLN A 573 -15.72 1.02 25.92
C GLN A 573 -16.72 1.83 25.10
N ASN A 574 -17.91 1.27 24.93
CA ASN A 574 -19.11 1.95 24.43
C ASN A 574 -20.30 1.52 25.29
N THR A 575 -21.29 2.39 25.45
CA THR A 575 -22.55 2.04 26.11
C THR A 575 -23.68 2.63 25.29
N TRP A 576 -24.62 1.79 24.84
CA TRP A 576 -25.68 2.19 23.92
C TRP A 576 -27.09 1.83 24.41
N SER A 577 -28.07 2.57 23.94
CA SER A 577 -29.48 2.30 24.17
C SER A 577 -30.32 2.65 22.94
N ASP A 578 -31.27 1.77 22.61
CA ASP A 578 -32.38 1.99 21.66
C ASP A 578 -33.72 2.20 22.35
N THR A 579 -33.72 2.21 23.68
CA THR A 579 -34.92 2.34 24.46
C THR A 579 -35.38 3.81 24.51
N LYS A 580 -36.52 4.09 23.94
CA LYS A 580 -37.09 5.46 23.95
C LYS A 580 -37.19 6.01 25.37
N ASP A 581 -36.86 7.29 25.55
CA ASP A 581 -36.76 8.03 26.81
C ASP A 581 -35.78 7.38 27.82
N ALA A 582 -34.83 6.51 27.36
CA ALA A 582 -33.68 6.18 28.19
C ALA A 582 -32.79 7.41 28.35
N THR A 583 -32.29 7.63 29.56
CA THR A 583 -31.44 8.78 29.84
C THR A 583 -30.05 8.38 30.30
N LEU A 584 -29.09 9.19 29.88
CA LEU A 584 -27.75 9.24 30.41
C LEU A 584 -27.56 10.64 31.01
N THR A 585 -27.02 10.72 32.21
CA THR A 585 -26.69 11.98 32.88
C THR A 585 -25.23 11.97 33.30
N TYR A 586 -24.51 13.04 32.99
CA TYR A 586 -23.10 13.23 33.32
C TYR A 586 -22.90 14.55 34.03
N THR A 587 -22.29 14.51 35.22
CA THR A 587 -21.99 15.71 36.01
C THR A 587 -20.49 16.02 35.90
N PHE A 588 -20.15 17.26 35.58
CA PHE A 588 -18.77 17.69 35.36
C PHE A 588 -18.51 19.10 35.89
N GLN A 589 -17.23 19.41 36.04
CA GLN A 589 -16.78 20.77 36.39
C GLN A 589 -15.95 21.31 35.23
N GLY A 590 -16.31 22.47 34.72
CA GLY A 590 -15.59 23.05 33.59
C GLY A 590 -16.36 24.15 32.89
N THR A 591 -15.87 24.50 31.68
CA THR A 591 -16.42 25.59 30.85
C THR A 591 -16.96 25.10 29.50
N LYS A 592 -16.71 23.85 29.14
CA LYS A 592 -17.20 23.24 27.90
C LYS A 592 -17.12 21.70 27.99
N VAL A 593 -18.11 21.02 27.44
CA VAL A 593 -18.14 19.55 27.39
C VAL A 593 -18.35 19.03 25.96
N TYR A 594 -17.59 18.00 25.61
CA TYR A 594 -17.74 17.18 24.41
C TYR A 594 -18.21 15.80 24.84
N LEU A 595 -19.30 15.28 24.23
CA LEU A 595 -19.72 13.91 24.39
C LEU A 595 -19.24 13.11 23.17
N MET A 596 -18.46 12.09 23.43
CA MET A 596 -17.89 11.22 22.42
C MET A 596 -18.73 9.96 22.26
N GLY A 597 -18.88 9.46 21.04
CA GLY A 597 -19.69 8.27 20.83
C GLY A 597 -19.60 7.73 19.40
N THR A 598 -20.45 6.75 19.13
CA THR A 598 -20.52 6.04 17.86
C THR A 598 -21.62 6.65 16.97
N LYS A 599 -21.34 6.81 15.67
CA LYS A 599 -22.34 6.99 14.61
C LYS A 599 -22.47 5.70 13.81
N ASP A 600 -23.71 5.37 13.37
CA ASP A 600 -24.00 4.06 12.74
C ASP A 600 -25.28 4.12 11.90
N PRO A 601 -25.44 3.31 10.82
CA PRO A 601 -26.70 3.21 10.06
C PRO A 601 -27.93 2.85 10.90
N GLY A 602 -27.73 2.10 11.99
CA GLY A 602 -28.78 1.74 12.93
C GLY A 602 -29.08 2.79 14.00
N HIS A 603 -28.30 3.88 14.06
CA HIS A 603 -28.47 4.95 15.05
C HIS A 603 -29.51 6.00 14.63
N GLY A 604 -29.93 6.84 15.60
CA GLY A 604 -30.96 7.83 15.44
C GLY A 604 -30.77 9.10 16.28
N GLU A 605 -31.81 9.58 16.90
CA GLU A 605 -31.84 10.90 17.52
C GLU A 605 -31.91 10.85 19.05
N ALA A 606 -31.28 11.84 19.69
CA ALA A 606 -31.38 12.10 21.12
C ALA A 606 -31.49 13.61 21.40
N ASP A 607 -32.25 13.98 22.45
CA ASP A 607 -32.29 15.35 22.95
C ASP A 607 -31.23 15.54 24.03
N VAL A 608 -30.48 16.65 23.94
CA VAL A 608 -29.44 16.99 24.91
C VAL A 608 -29.83 18.23 25.68
N TYR A 609 -29.57 18.16 26.96
CA TYR A 609 -29.84 19.22 27.96
C TYR A 609 -28.56 19.50 28.72
N ILE A 610 -28.33 20.81 29.04
CA ILE A 610 -27.32 21.28 30.01
C ILE A 610 -28.08 22.01 31.12
N ASP A 611 -27.87 21.59 32.38
CA ASP A 611 -28.51 22.17 33.57
C ASP A 611 -30.05 22.21 33.42
N ASP A 612 -30.61 21.09 32.97
CA ASP A 612 -32.04 20.87 32.67
C ASP A 612 -32.62 21.80 31.57
N LYS A 613 -31.79 22.58 30.88
CA LYS A 613 -32.23 23.37 29.73
C LYS A 613 -31.96 22.60 28.46
N PHE A 614 -32.99 22.50 27.61
CA PHE A 614 -32.82 21.91 26.27
C PHE A 614 -31.84 22.71 25.43
N VAL A 615 -30.84 22.03 24.87
CA VAL A 615 -29.83 22.64 23.98
C VAL A 615 -30.16 22.31 22.52
N LYS A 616 -30.14 21.05 22.15
CA LYS A 616 -30.43 20.60 20.76
C LYS A 616 -30.78 19.11 20.70
N THR A 617 -31.43 18.70 19.60
CA THR A 617 -31.51 17.31 19.21
C THR A 617 -30.26 16.98 18.40
N ILE A 618 -29.55 15.91 18.76
CA ILE A 618 -28.47 15.34 17.98
C ILE A 618 -28.97 14.17 17.16
N ASN A 619 -28.34 13.91 16.00
CA ASN A 619 -28.57 12.72 15.18
C ASN A 619 -27.24 12.00 15.01
N THR A 620 -27.17 10.72 15.41
CA THR A 620 -25.97 9.88 15.31
C THR A 620 -26.08 8.84 14.18
N HIS A 621 -27.08 8.99 13.28
CA HIS A 621 -27.13 8.21 12.06
C HIS A 621 -26.00 8.59 11.11
N ALA A 622 -25.35 7.61 10.51
CA ALA A 622 -24.38 7.76 9.42
C ALA A 622 -24.46 6.54 8.50
N ASP A 623 -24.06 6.70 7.23
CA ASP A 623 -24.08 5.61 6.25
C ASP A 623 -23.10 4.47 6.57
N ALA A 624 -22.06 4.75 7.37
CA ALA A 624 -21.10 3.78 7.86
C ALA A 624 -20.85 3.97 9.36
N ARG A 625 -20.54 2.86 10.06
CA ARG A 625 -20.19 2.92 11.48
C ARG A 625 -18.86 3.64 11.66
N THR A 626 -18.86 4.68 12.51
CA THR A 626 -17.68 5.41 12.99
C THR A 626 -17.71 5.52 14.51
N THR A 627 -16.57 5.30 15.14
CA THR A 627 -16.40 5.34 16.61
C THR A 627 -15.52 6.50 17.02
N GLY A 628 -15.48 6.86 18.28
CA GLY A 628 -14.63 7.94 18.78
C GLY A 628 -14.95 9.32 18.20
N THR A 629 -16.20 9.56 17.81
CA THR A 629 -16.59 10.84 17.19
C THR A 629 -17.26 11.76 18.19
N VAL A 630 -17.13 13.07 18.00
CA VAL A 630 -17.92 14.05 18.74
C VAL A 630 -19.38 13.92 18.29
N ILE A 631 -20.25 13.48 19.21
CA ILE A 631 -21.70 13.38 18.96
C ILE A 631 -22.44 14.60 19.52
N PHE A 632 -21.84 15.31 20.48
CA PHE A 632 -22.35 16.56 21.02
C PHE A 632 -21.19 17.43 21.52
N GLU A 633 -21.32 18.72 21.31
CA GLU A 633 -20.47 19.78 21.84
C GLU A 633 -21.38 20.85 22.42
N SER A 634 -21.10 21.29 23.68
CA SER A 634 -21.81 22.41 24.30
C SER A 634 -21.34 23.76 23.77
N ASP A 635 -22.15 24.79 23.91
CA ASP A 635 -21.66 26.17 23.92
C ASP A 635 -20.69 26.38 25.08
N ASP A 636 -19.97 27.52 25.10
CA ASP A 636 -19.14 27.88 26.23
C ASP A 636 -20.02 28.19 27.46
N LEU A 637 -19.63 27.59 28.58
CA LEU A 637 -20.33 27.67 29.85
C LEU A 637 -19.57 28.55 30.82
N GLU A 638 -20.26 29.10 31.83
CA GLU A 638 -19.59 29.72 32.98
C GLU A 638 -18.77 28.66 33.74
N ALA A 639 -17.64 29.05 34.31
CA ALA A 639 -16.81 28.11 35.07
C ALA A 639 -17.57 27.60 36.32
N GLY A 640 -17.89 26.32 36.38
CA GLY A 640 -18.68 25.73 37.45
C GLY A 640 -18.98 24.24 37.26
N THR A 641 -19.86 23.75 38.12
CA THR A 641 -20.40 22.39 38.03
C THR A 641 -21.65 22.42 37.16
N HIS A 642 -21.67 21.58 36.16
CA HIS A 642 -22.75 21.45 35.20
C HIS A 642 -23.21 20.00 35.07
N THR A 643 -24.43 19.82 34.55
CA THR A 643 -25.01 18.49 34.29
C THR A 643 -25.45 18.40 32.84
N LEU A 644 -24.83 17.50 32.09
CA LEU A 644 -25.28 17.08 30.78
C LEU A 644 -26.28 15.92 30.91
N LYS A 645 -27.43 16.03 30.25
CA LYS A 645 -28.44 14.96 30.16
C LYS A 645 -28.76 14.67 28.70
N LEU A 646 -28.65 13.40 28.31
CA LEU A 646 -29.04 12.91 27.01
C LEU A 646 -30.28 12.04 27.14
N VAL A 647 -31.28 12.22 26.27
CA VAL A 647 -32.54 11.49 26.22
C VAL A 647 -32.75 10.85 24.85
N VAL A 648 -32.78 9.54 24.78
CA VAL A 648 -32.97 8.79 23.55
C VAL A 648 -34.37 9.03 22.98
N LYS A 649 -34.45 9.48 21.72
CA LYS A 649 -35.74 9.71 21.00
C LYS A 649 -36.11 8.57 20.06
N SER A 650 -35.17 8.13 19.27
CA SER A 650 -35.41 7.12 18.22
C SER A 650 -34.17 6.29 17.97
N LYS A 651 -34.32 5.02 17.63
CA LYS A 651 -33.25 4.06 17.32
C LYS A 651 -32.16 4.06 18.41
N ALA A 652 -30.97 3.56 18.09
CA ALA A 652 -29.87 3.46 19.03
C ALA A 652 -29.06 4.77 19.13
N ILE A 653 -28.49 5.01 20.31
CA ILE A 653 -27.45 6.02 20.58
C ILE A 653 -26.34 5.33 21.35
N GLY A 654 -25.08 5.45 20.89
CA GLY A 654 -23.90 4.92 21.56
C GLY A 654 -23.02 6.06 22.10
N VAL A 655 -22.55 5.93 23.34
CA VAL A 655 -21.69 6.88 24.04
C VAL A 655 -20.44 6.17 24.52
N GLU A 656 -19.27 6.81 24.37
CA GLU A 656 -17.96 6.21 24.69
C GLU A 656 -17.25 6.95 25.83
N ALA A 657 -17.29 8.31 25.82
CA ALA A 657 -16.61 9.14 26.82
C ALA A 657 -17.18 10.56 26.85
N ALA A 658 -16.80 11.32 27.87
CA ALA A 658 -16.95 12.77 27.91
C ALA A 658 -15.60 13.44 28.11
N TYR A 659 -15.38 14.56 27.40
CA TYR A 659 -14.19 15.40 27.53
C TYR A 659 -14.60 16.81 27.97
N VAL A 660 -13.88 17.40 28.91
CA VAL A 660 -14.23 18.65 29.51
C VAL A 660 -13.05 19.63 29.51
N ILE A 661 -13.29 20.89 29.11
CA ILE A 661 -12.34 21.95 29.31
C ILE A 661 -12.52 22.48 30.73
N ASN A 662 -11.51 22.27 31.57
CA ASN A 662 -11.49 22.65 32.99
C ASN A 662 -10.14 23.28 33.35
N ASN A 663 -9.79 24.40 32.71
CA ASN A 663 -8.49 25.06 32.85
C ASN A 663 -8.58 26.50 33.38
N GLY A 664 -9.62 26.77 34.18
CA GLY A 664 -9.81 28.07 34.82
C GLY A 664 -10.30 29.17 33.88
N GLY A 665 -10.90 28.78 32.74
CA GLY A 665 -11.44 29.69 31.72
C GLY A 665 -10.40 30.23 30.74
N VAL A 666 -9.18 29.67 30.74
CA VAL A 666 -8.16 29.96 29.71
C VAL A 666 -8.64 29.50 28.34
N GLY A 667 -9.29 28.33 28.26
CA GLY A 667 -9.87 27.82 27.03
C GLY A 667 -8.88 26.97 26.21
N MET A 668 -9.33 26.61 25.02
CA MET A 668 -8.69 25.76 24.06
C MET A 668 -8.54 26.50 22.71
N ILE A 669 -7.39 26.37 22.06
CA ILE A 669 -7.13 26.96 20.74
C ILE A 669 -7.01 25.88 19.67
N GLU A 670 -7.52 26.18 18.48
CA GLU A 670 -7.49 25.26 17.35
C GLU A 670 -7.51 26.01 16.01
N LEU A 671 -7.02 25.38 14.97
CA LEU A 671 -7.15 25.86 13.60
C LEU A 671 -8.61 25.76 13.15
N GLU A 672 -9.09 26.71 12.36
CA GLU A 672 -10.47 26.70 11.86
C GLU A 672 -10.74 25.49 10.95
N ASN A 673 -9.76 25.10 10.14
CA ASN A 673 -9.86 23.97 9.21
C ASN A 673 -8.71 22.98 9.45
N SER A 674 -8.97 21.70 9.23
CA SER A 674 -7.97 20.64 9.24
C SER A 674 -7.23 20.49 7.91
N GLU A 675 -7.72 21.12 6.83
CA GLU A 675 -7.12 21.09 5.50
C GLU A 675 -7.11 22.47 4.85
N TYR A 676 -6.03 22.76 4.12
CA TYR A 676 -5.87 23.95 3.28
C TYR A 676 -5.22 23.57 1.95
N THR A 677 -5.53 24.34 0.91
CA THR A 677 -4.88 24.21 -0.41
C THR A 677 -4.29 25.55 -0.80
N MET A 678 -3.08 25.55 -1.33
CA MET A 678 -2.39 26.74 -1.82
C MET A 678 -1.57 26.38 -3.07
N ASN A 679 -1.23 27.37 -3.89
CA ASN A 679 -0.34 27.17 -5.03
C ASN A 679 1.11 27.40 -4.60
N GLU A 680 2.04 26.95 -5.45
CA GLU A 680 3.44 27.32 -5.33
C GLU A 680 3.60 28.84 -5.35
N GLU A 681 4.54 29.34 -4.55
CA GLU A 681 4.82 30.76 -4.29
C GLU A 681 3.74 31.52 -3.50
N ASP A 682 2.64 30.85 -3.10
CA ASP A 682 1.62 31.46 -2.25
C ASP A 682 2.07 31.51 -0.77
N THR A 683 1.39 32.35 0.00
CA THR A 683 1.51 32.41 1.44
C THR A 683 0.24 31.90 2.08
N LEU A 684 0.38 31.06 3.12
CA LEU A 684 -0.74 30.49 3.85
C LEU A 684 -1.30 31.48 4.87
N THR A 685 -2.61 31.70 4.82
CA THR A 685 -3.36 32.42 5.84
C THR A 685 -4.25 31.45 6.58
N VAL A 686 -4.14 31.39 7.90
CA VAL A 686 -4.97 30.54 8.75
C VAL A 686 -5.72 31.33 9.79
N LYS A 687 -6.89 30.86 10.16
CA LYS A 687 -7.66 31.37 11.28
C LYS A 687 -7.53 30.42 12.46
N VAL A 688 -7.22 30.96 13.63
CA VAL A 688 -7.15 30.24 14.90
C VAL A 688 -8.32 30.67 15.77
N LYS A 689 -9.06 29.71 16.30
CA LYS A 689 -10.21 29.89 17.18
C LYS A 689 -9.83 29.55 18.62
N ARG A 690 -10.54 30.17 19.57
CA ARG A 690 -10.43 29.91 21.01
C ARG A 690 -11.82 29.62 21.57
N VAL A 691 -12.00 28.49 22.21
CA VAL A 691 -13.28 28.01 22.74
C VAL A 691 -13.14 27.56 24.20
N GLY A 692 -14.25 27.48 24.93
CA GLY A 692 -14.26 27.07 26.34
C GLY A 692 -13.61 28.07 27.30
N GLY A 693 -13.55 29.34 26.91
CA GLY A 693 -13.04 30.44 27.74
C GLY A 693 -12.10 31.38 26.99
N THR A 694 -12.07 32.63 27.42
CA THR A 694 -11.23 33.68 26.80
C THR A 694 -10.39 34.46 27.83
N LYS A 695 -10.21 33.89 29.04
CA LYS A 695 -9.49 34.54 30.13
C LYS A 695 -7.98 34.53 29.90
N GLY A 696 -7.38 35.73 29.97
CA GLY A 696 -5.93 35.87 29.79
C GLY A 696 -5.47 35.80 28.34
N THR A 697 -4.18 35.98 28.13
CA THR A 697 -3.57 35.86 26.78
C THR A 697 -3.08 34.45 26.55
N ILE A 698 -3.39 33.88 25.36
CA ILE A 698 -2.79 32.62 24.89
C ILE A 698 -1.83 32.95 23.74
N THR A 699 -0.66 32.30 23.75
CA THR A 699 0.24 32.27 22.60
C THR A 699 0.53 30.84 22.21
N ALA A 700 0.75 30.60 20.93
CA ALA A 700 1.25 29.34 20.39
C ALA A 700 2.06 29.60 19.12
N LYS A 701 2.93 28.66 18.71
CA LYS A 701 3.61 28.72 17.41
C LYS A 701 2.84 27.89 16.39
N ILE A 702 2.85 28.33 15.14
CA ILE A 702 2.44 27.52 14.01
C ILE A 702 3.71 26.89 13.43
N GLN A 703 3.94 25.61 13.69
CA GLN A 703 5.11 24.88 13.24
C GLN A 703 4.80 24.09 11.97
N PRO A 704 5.42 24.40 10.81
CA PRO A 704 5.35 23.55 9.64
C PRO A 704 6.19 22.27 9.82
N ASN A 705 5.64 21.13 9.38
CA ASN A 705 6.30 19.82 9.43
C ASN A 705 6.32 19.22 8.01
N PRO A 706 7.48 18.69 7.53
CA PRO A 706 7.58 18.07 6.21
C PRO A 706 6.62 16.89 6.04
N GLY A 707 6.17 16.72 4.78
CA GLY A 707 5.41 15.59 4.30
C GLY A 707 5.99 15.10 2.98
N SER A 708 5.17 14.93 1.94
CA SER A 708 5.67 14.78 0.58
C SER A 708 6.29 16.08 0.03
N ALA A 709 5.91 17.25 0.59
CA ALA A 709 6.66 18.48 0.45
C ALA A 709 7.85 18.46 1.42
N ILE A 710 9.06 18.58 0.87
CA ILE A 710 10.31 18.61 1.64
C ILE A 710 10.64 20.03 2.10
N GLN A 711 11.65 20.19 2.94
CA GLN A 711 12.03 21.48 3.54
C GLN A 711 12.39 22.55 2.50
N ASP A 712 12.76 22.15 1.30
CA ASP A 712 13.04 23.08 0.20
C ASP A 712 11.77 23.65 -0.46
N ASP A 713 10.60 23.07 -0.22
CA ASP A 713 9.33 23.46 -0.81
C ASP A 713 8.61 24.56 -0.01
N PHE A 714 8.96 24.75 1.28
CA PHE A 714 8.35 25.74 2.16
C PHE A 714 9.35 26.26 3.23
N ASP A 715 9.06 27.44 3.80
CA ASP A 715 9.87 28.03 4.86
C ASP A 715 9.43 27.53 6.25
N THR A 716 10.38 26.93 7.00
CA THR A 716 10.20 26.44 8.38
C THR A 716 10.93 27.30 9.42
N GLU A 717 11.84 28.20 9.02
CA GLU A 717 12.71 28.92 9.95
C GLU A 717 11.98 30.03 10.72
N ASN A 718 10.85 30.54 10.22
CA ASN A 718 10.09 31.65 10.77
C ASN A 718 8.66 31.27 11.12
N ALA A 719 8.45 30.17 11.85
CA ALA A 719 7.13 29.78 12.32
C ALA A 719 6.45 30.93 13.09
N PRO A 720 5.32 31.49 12.63
CA PRO A 720 4.70 32.63 13.26
C PRO A 720 4.08 32.27 14.62
N THR A 721 4.13 33.21 15.53
CA THR A 721 3.47 33.11 16.84
C THR A 721 2.04 33.64 16.74
N VAL A 722 1.08 32.78 17.08
CA VAL A 722 -0.32 33.16 17.31
C VAL A 722 -0.43 33.83 18.67
N THR A 723 -1.19 34.92 18.74
CA THR A 723 -1.51 35.57 20.01
C THR A 723 -2.99 35.92 20.04
N LEU A 724 -3.72 35.38 21.02
CA LEU A 724 -5.09 35.73 21.35
C LEU A 724 -5.08 36.42 22.73
N LYS A 725 -5.44 37.68 22.77
CA LYS A 725 -5.47 38.49 24.01
C LYS A 725 -6.66 38.10 24.88
N ASP A 726 -6.68 38.65 26.11
CA ASP A 726 -7.82 38.51 27.01
C ASP A 726 -9.12 38.94 26.32
N GLY A 727 -10.14 38.11 26.33
CA GLY A 727 -11.43 38.32 25.69
C GLY A 727 -11.49 38.04 24.19
N GLU A 728 -10.37 37.74 23.51
CA GLU A 728 -10.37 37.37 22.08
C GLU A 728 -10.68 35.88 21.89
N SER A 729 -11.64 35.61 20.99
CA SER A 729 -12.08 34.25 20.63
C SER A 729 -11.52 33.78 19.29
N GLU A 730 -10.92 34.65 18.48
CA GLU A 730 -10.34 34.26 17.18
C GLU A 730 -9.25 35.23 16.72
N VAL A 731 -8.35 34.76 15.90
CA VAL A 731 -7.32 35.57 15.23
C VAL A 731 -6.98 34.99 13.88
N THR A 732 -6.73 35.90 12.90
CA THR A 732 -6.23 35.48 11.57
C THR A 732 -4.72 35.70 11.52
N VAL A 733 -3.98 34.62 11.20
CA VAL A 733 -2.52 34.65 11.07
C VAL A 733 -2.16 34.68 9.59
N GLN A 734 -1.50 35.74 9.17
CA GLN A 734 -0.95 35.88 7.82
C GLN A 734 0.42 35.21 7.77
N ASN A 735 0.80 34.71 6.59
CA ASN A 735 2.09 34.07 6.37
C ASN A 735 2.37 32.89 7.32
N ALA A 736 1.35 32.09 7.62
CA ALA A 736 1.49 30.88 8.46
C ALA A 736 2.47 29.88 7.88
N ALA A 737 2.61 29.85 6.56
CA ALA A 737 3.70 29.21 5.83
C ALA A 737 3.90 29.93 4.49
N ILE A 738 5.12 29.85 3.93
CA ILE A 738 5.47 30.41 2.62
C ILE A 738 6.01 29.27 1.77
N THR A 739 5.38 29.03 0.62
CA THR A 739 5.82 27.97 -0.31
C THR A 739 6.83 28.50 -1.31
N ARG A 740 7.68 27.62 -1.82
CA ARG A 740 8.65 27.90 -2.86
C ARG A 740 8.26 27.22 -4.15
N ARG A 741 8.67 27.77 -5.27
CA ARG A 741 8.49 27.13 -6.58
C ARG A 741 9.42 25.94 -6.71
N ASN A 742 8.84 24.78 -7.05
CA ASN A 742 9.58 23.59 -7.45
C ASN A 742 9.45 23.41 -8.97
N THR A 743 10.55 23.43 -9.68
CA THR A 743 10.58 23.24 -11.14
C THR A 743 10.58 21.76 -11.56
N ASN A 744 10.62 20.84 -10.62
CA ASN A 744 10.51 19.42 -10.88
C ASN A 744 9.04 19.02 -11.05
N LEU A 745 8.73 18.21 -12.05
CA LEU A 745 7.38 17.69 -12.30
C LEU A 745 7.02 16.60 -11.28
N THR A 746 6.85 16.98 -10.03
CA THR A 746 6.57 16.05 -8.91
C THR A 746 5.08 15.89 -8.60
N GLY A 747 4.21 16.73 -9.18
CA GLY A 747 2.79 16.82 -8.86
C GLY A 747 2.54 17.55 -7.54
N ASP A 748 1.28 17.48 -7.06
CA ASP A 748 0.89 18.09 -5.80
C ASP A 748 1.68 17.50 -4.64
N ARG A 749 2.11 18.36 -3.73
CA ARG A 749 2.88 18.01 -2.54
C ARG A 749 2.13 18.45 -1.29
N ALA A 750 2.37 17.81 -0.18
CA ALA A 750 1.74 18.17 1.06
C ALA A 750 2.74 18.27 2.22
N PHE A 751 2.49 19.18 3.13
CA PHE A 751 3.10 19.28 4.45
C PHE A 751 1.99 19.49 5.49
N SER A 752 2.32 19.50 6.76
CA SER A 752 1.38 19.86 7.81
C SER A 752 1.86 21.09 8.58
N ILE A 753 0.91 21.81 9.17
CA ILE A 753 1.19 22.79 10.20
C ILE A 753 0.60 22.33 11.51
N GLU A 754 1.24 22.67 12.61
CA GLU A 754 0.82 22.30 13.97
C GLU A 754 0.94 23.49 14.93
N LEU A 755 -0.04 23.64 15.83
CA LEU A 755 0.05 24.54 16.97
C LEU A 755 0.97 23.93 18.03
N THR A 756 2.04 24.64 18.43
CA THR A 756 3.04 24.16 19.40
C THR A 756 3.41 25.28 20.39
N ASP A 757 4.25 24.98 21.37
CA ASP A 757 4.81 25.97 22.32
C ASP A 757 3.75 26.87 22.94
N LYS A 758 2.63 26.26 23.37
CA LYS A 758 1.51 26.99 23.99
C LYS A 758 1.92 27.64 25.30
N ASN A 759 1.42 28.85 25.56
CA ASN A 759 1.58 29.57 26.81
C ASN A 759 0.27 30.33 27.14
N PRO A 760 -0.32 30.17 28.33
CA PRO A 760 0.21 29.46 29.50
C PRO A 760 0.13 27.93 29.37
N ASP A 761 0.85 27.22 30.22
CA ASP A 761 0.93 25.74 30.16
C ASP A 761 -0.43 25.04 30.28
N ASN A 762 -1.38 25.62 30.99
CA ASN A 762 -2.74 25.11 31.12
C ASN A 762 -3.66 25.47 29.93
N ALA A 763 -3.18 26.19 28.92
CA ALA A 763 -3.90 26.31 27.66
C ALA A 763 -4.00 24.90 26.98
N ILE A 764 -5.06 24.66 26.22
CA ILE A 764 -5.28 23.41 25.52
C ILE A 764 -5.13 23.67 24.02
N ILE A 765 -4.43 22.80 23.30
CA ILE A 765 -4.48 22.72 21.83
C ILE A 765 -5.57 21.73 21.49
N GLY A 766 -6.55 22.15 20.70
CA GLY A 766 -7.78 21.43 20.45
C GLY A 766 -7.67 20.28 19.44
N PHE A 767 -8.81 19.73 19.06
CA PHE A 767 -8.90 18.61 18.10
C PHE A 767 -8.28 18.97 16.74
N ASN A 768 -8.47 20.21 16.28
CA ASN A 768 -7.83 20.75 15.08
C ASN A 768 -6.52 21.49 15.44
N GLY A 769 -5.66 20.87 16.21
CA GLY A 769 -4.33 21.40 16.56
C GLY A 769 -3.34 21.34 15.40
N SER A 770 -3.63 20.59 14.34
CA SER A 770 -2.84 20.48 13.12
C SER A 770 -3.74 20.58 11.88
N ALA A 771 -3.13 20.93 10.73
CA ALA A 771 -3.81 20.95 9.45
C ALA A 771 -2.88 20.46 8.33
N ARG A 772 -3.44 19.76 7.36
CA ARG A 772 -2.76 19.35 6.12
C ARG A 772 -2.78 20.49 5.12
N ILE A 773 -1.64 20.81 4.54
CA ILE A 773 -1.49 21.84 3.52
C ILE A 773 -1.11 21.15 2.20
N THR A 774 -1.97 21.28 1.19
CA THR A 774 -1.66 20.79 -0.15
C THR A 774 -1.12 21.93 -1.00
N ILE A 775 0.10 21.80 -1.50
CA ILE A 775 0.71 22.69 -2.49
C ILE A 775 0.35 22.18 -3.86
N LYS A 776 -0.41 22.95 -4.62
CA LYS A 776 -0.71 22.67 -6.03
C LYS A 776 0.50 22.97 -6.88
N ASP A 777 0.99 21.96 -7.59
CA ASP A 777 2.09 22.12 -8.55
C ASP A 777 1.59 22.96 -9.74
N LYS A 778 2.16 24.15 -9.93
CA LYS A 778 1.83 25.08 -11.02
C LYS A 778 2.15 24.51 -12.41
N ASP A 779 3.15 23.64 -12.43
CA ASP A 779 3.60 22.93 -13.61
C ASP A 779 3.00 21.52 -13.70
N ALA A 780 2.06 21.20 -12.80
CA ALA A 780 1.41 19.89 -12.72
C ALA A 780 0.92 19.40 -14.07
N ILE A 781 1.21 18.15 -14.34
CA ILE A 781 0.72 17.46 -15.51
C ILE A 781 -0.76 17.16 -15.23
N ASN A 782 -1.63 17.99 -15.77
CA ASN A 782 -3.07 17.82 -15.72
C ASN A 782 -3.60 17.17 -17.01
N ARG A 783 -4.90 16.87 -17.05
CA ARG A 783 -5.58 16.27 -18.20
C ARG A 783 -5.40 17.09 -19.48
N ASP A 784 -5.47 18.43 -19.41
CA ASP A 784 -5.32 19.30 -20.59
C ASP A 784 -3.92 19.20 -21.20
N LYS A 785 -2.87 19.12 -20.34
CA LYS A 785 -1.50 18.88 -20.80
C LYS A 785 -1.35 17.51 -21.44
N LEU A 786 -1.95 16.47 -20.86
CA LEU A 786 -1.95 15.13 -21.44
C LEU A 786 -2.68 15.11 -22.79
N GLN A 787 -3.86 15.69 -22.88
CA GLN A 787 -4.61 15.80 -24.15
C GLN A 787 -3.81 16.54 -25.21
N THR A 788 -3.16 17.64 -24.83
CA THR A 788 -2.27 18.40 -25.74
C THR A 788 -1.13 17.54 -26.25
N LEU A 789 -0.46 16.78 -25.37
CA LEU A 789 0.62 15.87 -25.75
C LEU A 789 0.11 14.74 -26.65
N VAL A 790 -1.06 14.16 -26.36
CA VAL A 790 -1.70 13.13 -27.19
C VAL A 790 -1.98 13.66 -28.60
N VAL A 791 -2.60 14.85 -28.73
CA VAL A 791 -2.88 15.48 -30.03
C VAL A 791 -1.60 15.71 -30.81
N GLN A 792 -0.57 16.29 -30.20
CA GLN A 792 0.73 16.53 -30.84
C GLN A 792 1.45 15.23 -31.23
N SER A 793 1.30 14.19 -30.41
CA SER A 793 1.92 12.88 -30.65
C SER A 793 1.22 12.09 -31.74
N ALA A 794 -0.10 12.27 -31.90
CA ALA A 794 -0.89 11.62 -32.95
C ALA A 794 -0.55 12.11 -34.38
N GLU A 795 0.13 13.25 -34.51
CA GLU A 795 0.60 13.74 -35.79
C GLU A 795 1.89 13.04 -36.28
N LEU A 796 2.59 12.32 -35.39
CA LEU A 796 3.79 11.59 -35.74
C LEU A 796 3.46 10.38 -36.62
N LYS A 797 4.36 10.05 -37.54
CA LYS A 797 4.15 8.96 -38.49
C LYS A 797 5.28 7.95 -38.40
N GLU A 798 4.90 6.67 -38.28
CA GLU A 798 5.80 5.54 -38.12
C GLU A 798 6.96 5.51 -39.10
N ASN A 799 6.69 5.77 -40.38
CA ASN A 799 7.69 5.74 -41.45
C ASN A 799 8.82 6.77 -41.29
N LEU A 800 8.71 7.73 -40.38
CA LEU A 800 9.74 8.73 -40.10
C LEU A 800 10.74 8.25 -39.02
N TYR A 801 10.52 7.07 -38.41
CA TYR A 801 11.36 6.58 -37.34
C TYR A 801 11.90 5.18 -37.64
N SER A 802 13.15 4.92 -37.24
CA SER A 802 13.83 3.63 -37.43
C SER A 802 13.70 2.71 -36.22
N GLU A 803 13.52 3.29 -35.01
CA GLU A 803 13.44 2.56 -33.75
C GLU A 803 12.47 3.24 -32.78
N GLY A 804 11.90 2.50 -31.85
CA GLY A 804 11.09 3.02 -30.75
C GLY A 804 9.59 3.15 -31.04
N TRP A 805 9.15 2.91 -32.29
CA TRP A 805 7.76 3.18 -32.70
C TRP A 805 6.73 2.34 -31.95
N ASP A 806 6.94 1.04 -31.75
CA ASP A 806 5.98 0.15 -31.07
C ASP A 806 5.76 0.59 -29.62
N THR A 807 6.83 0.94 -28.91
CA THR A 807 6.75 1.48 -27.54
C THR A 807 6.02 2.82 -27.51
N PHE A 808 6.31 3.69 -28.50
CA PHE A 808 5.64 4.99 -28.61
C PHE A 808 4.15 4.83 -28.96
N ALA A 809 3.79 3.95 -29.89
CA ALA A 809 2.40 3.71 -30.27
C ALA A 809 1.56 3.19 -29.08
N SER A 810 2.13 2.22 -28.31
CA SER A 810 1.48 1.70 -27.11
C SER A 810 1.31 2.78 -26.02
N ALA A 811 2.34 3.61 -25.81
CA ALA A 811 2.26 4.72 -24.87
C ALA A 811 1.25 5.79 -25.30
N LEU A 812 1.12 6.07 -26.60
CA LEU A 812 0.14 7.00 -27.15
C LEU A 812 -1.29 6.49 -26.99
N GLU A 813 -1.51 5.21 -27.22
CA GLU A 813 -2.84 4.58 -27.02
C GLU A 813 -3.25 4.62 -25.54
N ASN A 814 -2.37 4.23 -24.64
CA ASN A 814 -2.61 4.35 -23.19
C ASN A 814 -2.88 5.81 -22.78
N ALA A 815 -2.05 6.75 -23.22
CA ALA A 815 -2.23 8.16 -22.90
C ALA A 815 -3.55 8.73 -23.42
N ARG A 816 -4.03 8.27 -24.56
CA ARG A 816 -5.36 8.63 -25.11
C ARG A 816 -6.47 8.10 -24.24
N ALA A 817 -6.43 6.82 -23.88
CA ALA A 817 -7.42 6.20 -23.00
C ALA A 817 -7.50 6.92 -21.65
N VAL A 818 -6.35 7.25 -21.05
CA VAL A 818 -6.27 8.00 -19.78
C VAL A 818 -6.81 9.44 -19.94
N ALA A 819 -6.51 10.10 -21.05
CA ALA A 819 -7.00 11.47 -21.31
C ALA A 819 -8.51 11.53 -21.50
N GLU A 820 -9.13 10.50 -22.05
CA GLU A 820 -10.57 10.36 -22.28
C GLU A 820 -11.32 9.86 -21.03
N ASN A 821 -10.65 9.23 -20.10
CA ASN A 821 -11.26 8.76 -18.84
C ASN A 821 -11.44 9.91 -17.86
N GLU A 822 -12.68 10.41 -17.70
CA GLU A 822 -13.01 11.51 -16.78
C GLU A 822 -12.66 11.21 -15.31
N GLU A 823 -12.57 9.94 -14.92
CA GLU A 823 -12.28 9.48 -13.56
C GLU A 823 -10.78 9.17 -13.33
N ALA A 824 -9.90 9.39 -14.33
CA ALA A 824 -8.48 9.15 -14.16
C ALA A 824 -7.87 10.05 -13.06
N THR A 825 -7.10 9.44 -12.15
CA THR A 825 -6.42 10.17 -11.07
C THR A 825 -5.30 11.07 -11.61
N GLU A 826 -4.90 12.09 -10.83
CA GLU A 826 -3.76 12.95 -11.19
C GLU A 826 -2.48 12.13 -11.38
N ALA A 827 -2.24 11.11 -10.55
CA ALA A 827 -1.10 10.20 -10.68
C ALA A 827 -1.16 9.41 -11.99
N THR A 828 -2.32 8.88 -12.37
CA THR A 828 -2.52 8.16 -13.64
C THR A 828 -2.27 9.07 -14.84
N ILE A 829 -2.80 10.30 -14.80
CA ILE A 829 -2.60 11.31 -15.87
C ILE A 829 -1.12 11.66 -16.00
N ARG A 830 -0.43 11.92 -14.88
CA ARG A 830 1.01 12.24 -14.85
C ARG A 830 1.84 11.09 -15.40
N ASN A 831 1.59 9.86 -14.97
CA ASN A 831 2.35 8.70 -15.41
C ASN A 831 2.15 8.42 -16.91
N ALA A 832 0.93 8.55 -17.43
CA ALA A 832 0.64 8.44 -18.85
C ALA A 832 1.37 9.52 -19.68
N TYR A 833 1.39 10.75 -19.18
CA TYR A 833 2.15 11.86 -19.80
C TYR A 833 3.64 11.56 -19.86
N ILE A 834 4.24 11.19 -18.73
CA ILE A 834 5.67 10.87 -18.63
C ILE A 834 6.03 9.68 -19.52
N ALA A 835 5.22 8.63 -19.53
CA ALA A 835 5.43 7.46 -20.37
C ALA A 835 5.42 7.83 -21.86
N LEU A 836 4.43 8.62 -22.30
CA LEU A 836 4.33 9.08 -23.70
C LEU A 836 5.46 10.02 -24.05
N GLU A 837 5.84 10.96 -23.17
CA GLU A 837 6.94 11.88 -23.41
C GLU A 837 8.28 11.14 -23.52
N ASN A 838 8.55 10.17 -22.65
CA ASN A 838 9.75 9.35 -22.70
C ASN A 838 9.79 8.47 -23.95
N ALA A 839 8.68 7.82 -24.30
CA ALA A 839 8.58 7.03 -25.52
C ALA A 839 8.76 7.89 -26.78
N LYS A 840 8.23 9.12 -26.79
CA LYS A 840 8.43 10.10 -27.87
C LYS A 840 9.89 10.55 -27.96
N LYS A 841 10.57 10.78 -26.84
CA LYS A 841 12.01 11.11 -26.80
C LYS A 841 12.91 9.96 -27.25
N ALA A 842 12.47 8.72 -27.05
CA ALA A 842 13.19 7.51 -27.45
C ALA A 842 13.03 7.17 -28.94
N LEU A 843 12.17 7.87 -29.67
CA LEU A 843 12.02 7.69 -31.11
C LEU A 843 13.31 8.09 -31.82
N VAL A 844 13.90 7.18 -32.58
CA VAL A 844 15.06 7.43 -33.44
C VAL A 844 14.57 7.82 -34.83
N ALA A 845 14.70 9.09 -35.17
CA ALA A 845 14.31 9.54 -36.49
C ALA A 845 15.13 8.82 -37.58
N ARG A 846 14.44 8.37 -38.62
CA ARG A 846 15.17 7.94 -39.84
C ARG A 846 15.90 9.11 -40.39
N GLU A 847 17.15 8.90 -40.81
CA GLU A 847 17.92 9.98 -41.46
C GLU A 847 17.15 10.48 -42.68
N LYS A 848 16.57 11.69 -42.53
CA LYS A 848 15.92 12.38 -43.62
C LYS A 848 16.98 12.97 -44.53
N TYR A 849 16.80 12.74 -45.83
CA TYR A 849 17.62 13.26 -46.85
C TYR A 849 17.17 14.66 -47.23
N THR A 850 18.03 15.66 -47.08
CA THR A 850 17.78 17.02 -47.57
C THR A 850 18.85 17.34 -48.66
N ASP A 851 18.60 18.34 -49.52
CA ASP A 851 19.57 18.76 -50.56
C ASP A 851 20.94 19.15 -49.97
N THR A 852 21.01 19.39 -48.65
CA THR A 852 22.25 19.73 -47.93
C THR A 852 22.90 18.54 -47.25
N ASP A 853 22.13 17.50 -46.94
CA ASP A 853 22.62 16.31 -46.25
C ASP A 853 22.51 15.10 -47.14
N ARG A 854 23.60 14.75 -47.76
CA ARG A 854 23.65 13.55 -48.60
C ARG A 854 23.77 12.30 -47.77
N PHE A 855 23.02 11.22 -48.13
CA PHE A 855 23.10 9.92 -47.51
C PHE A 855 24.57 9.44 -47.47
N LYS A 856 25.05 9.04 -46.26
CA LYS A 856 26.41 8.56 -46.07
C LYS A 856 26.49 7.06 -46.31
N PHE A 857 27.05 6.64 -47.40
CA PHE A 857 27.33 5.22 -47.63
C PHE A 857 28.36 4.70 -46.63
N PRO A 858 28.04 3.59 -45.91
CA PRO A 858 29.03 2.91 -45.11
C PRO A 858 30.12 2.36 -46.02
N TRP A 859 31.37 2.67 -45.71
CA TRP A 859 32.49 2.30 -46.58
C TRP A 859 33.17 0.96 -46.21
N LYS A 860 32.75 0.29 -45.13
CA LYS A 860 33.32 -0.99 -44.70
C LYS A 860 32.93 -2.09 -45.72
N LYS A 861 33.93 -2.78 -46.27
CA LYS A 861 33.68 -3.89 -47.23
C LYS A 861 32.68 -4.90 -46.67
N GLY A 862 31.64 -5.21 -47.44
CA GLY A 862 30.59 -6.14 -47.02
C GLY A 862 29.43 -5.52 -46.27
N THR A 863 29.36 -4.18 -46.12
CA THR A 863 28.16 -3.49 -45.58
C THR A 863 27.31 -2.96 -46.74
N SER A 864 26.00 -2.91 -46.52
CA SER A 864 25.02 -2.34 -47.44
C SER A 864 24.19 -1.28 -46.71
N ALA A 865 23.62 -0.37 -47.47
CA ALA A 865 22.61 0.57 -46.99
C ALA A 865 21.44 0.56 -47.96
N THR A 866 20.22 0.67 -47.45
CA THR A 866 18.99 0.70 -48.25
C THR A 866 18.51 2.15 -48.35
N LEU A 867 18.21 2.59 -49.57
CA LEU A 867 17.51 3.85 -49.82
C LEU A 867 16.08 3.54 -50.18
N GLU A 868 15.18 3.82 -49.25
CA GLU A 868 13.75 3.58 -49.45
C GLU A 868 13.16 4.66 -50.39
N ALA A 869 11.99 4.38 -50.99
CA ALA A 869 11.34 5.25 -51.97
C ALA A 869 11.07 6.68 -51.46
N GLU A 870 10.68 6.78 -50.20
CA GLU A 870 10.40 8.06 -49.54
C GLU A 870 11.66 8.95 -49.31
N PHE A 871 12.86 8.40 -49.47
CA PHE A 871 14.11 9.17 -49.35
C PHE A 871 14.60 9.70 -50.71
N ALA A 872 13.78 9.58 -51.75
CA ALA A 872 14.14 10.21 -53.03
C ALA A 872 14.32 11.71 -52.87
N THR A 873 15.45 12.23 -53.32
CA THR A 873 15.77 13.67 -53.25
C THR A 873 14.85 14.46 -54.18
N THR A 874 14.62 13.90 -55.39
CA THR A 874 13.76 14.51 -56.37
C THR A 874 12.99 13.44 -57.15
N ILE A 875 11.71 13.64 -57.36
CA ILE A 875 10.89 12.86 -58.32
C ILE A 875 10.41 13.84 -59.40
N THR A 876 10.87 13.60 -60.66
CA THR A 876 10.48 14.44 -61.78
C THR A 876 9.54 13.67 -62.69
N GLU A 877 8.35 14.22 -62.87
CA GLU A 877 7.35 13.71 -63.79
C GLU A 877 7.47 14.48 -65.13
N ALA A 878 7.81 13.77 -66.18
CA ALA A 878 8.04 14.38 -67.47
C ALA A 878 6.81 14.49 -68.38
N CYS A 879 5.71 13.80 -68.00
CA CYS A 879 4.59 13.63 -68.92
C CYS A 879 3.37 14.53 -68.65
N GLY A 880 3.31 15.28 -67.58
CA GLY A 880 2.20 16.17 -67.25
C GLY A 880 0.82 15.47 -67.15
N ALA A 881 0.77 14.17 -66.93
CA ALA A 881 -0.45 13.37 -66.89
C ALA A 881 -1.29 13.67 -65.66
N THR A 882 -2.60 13.79 -65.88
CA THR A 882 -3.56 13.94 -64.76
C THR A 882 -3.94 12.62 -64.09
N LYS A 883 -3.57 11.49 -64.73
CA LYS A 883 -3.83 10.12 -64.29
C LYS A 883 -2.53 9.33 -64.45
N TRP A 884 -2.10 8.62 -63.51
CA TRP A 884 -0.82 7.86 -63.50
C TRP A 884 0.45 8.74 -63.31
N ARG A 885 0.49 9.48 -62.22
CA ARG A 885 1.65 10.29 -61.87
C ARG A 885 2.80 9.45 -61.30
N CYS A 886 4.05 9.85 -61.57
CA CYS A 886 5.20 9.34 -60.88
C CYS A 886 5.29 9.94 -59.47
N GLU A 887 4.82 9.21 -58.49
CA GLU A 887 4.68 9.64 -57.07
C GLU A 887 4.92 8.49 -56.11
N ILE A 888 5.14 8.83 -54.82
CA ILE A 888 5.26 7.83 -53.77
C ILE A 888 3.88 7.25 -53.48
N GLY A 889 3.70 5.95 -53.75
CA GLY A 889 2.51 5.15 -53.39
C GLY A 889 2.71 4.37 -52.10
N THR A 890 1.64 3.77 -51.60
CA THR A 890 1.63 2.94 -50.36
C THR A 890 0.97 1.63 -50.66
N GLU A 891 1.69 0.53 -50.39
CA GLU A 891 1.19 -0.83 -50.54
C GLU A 891 1.91 -1.80 -49.56
N GLY A 892 1.19 -2.75 -48.98
CA GLY A 892 1.72 -3.67 -47.98
C GLY A 892 2.79 -4.65 -48.49
N TRP A 893 2.97 -4.78 -49.83
CA TRP A 893 4.01 -5.63 -50.44
C TRP A 893 5.35 -4.86 -50.65
N ALA A 894 5.34 -3.55 -50.51
CA ALA A 894 6.53 -2.71 -50.74
C ALA A 894 7.40 -2.67 -49.49
N SER A 895 8.72 -2.58 -49.69
CA SER A 895 9.65 -2.31 -48.60
C SER A 895 9.24 -1.05 -47.87
N ASN A 896 9.15 -1.14 -46.53
CA ASN A 896 8.66 -0.07 -45.68
C ASN A 896 7.27 0.48 -46.09
N GLY A 897 6.45 -0.34 -46.79
CA GLY A 897 5.09 0.03 -47.22
C GLY A 897 5.04 1.14 -48.26
N LYS A 898 6.16 1.59 -48.84
CA LYS A 898 6.26 2.66 -49.79
C LYS A 898 6.93 2.24 -51.08
N PHE A 899 6.49 2.82 -52.19
CA PHE A 899 7.08 2.58 -53.50
C PHE A 899 6.89 3.79 -54.40
N ILE A 900 7.70 3.90 -55.45
CA ILE A 900 7.52 4.90 -56.50
C ILE A 900 6.62 4.32 -57.56
N ASN A 901 5.46 4.97 -57.76
CA ASN A 901 4.41 4.51 -58.63
C ASN A 901 4.57 5.09 -60.07
N SER A 902 4.10 4.33 -61.05
CA SER A 902 3.77 4.78 -62.38
C SER A 902 4.92 5.43 -63.20
N MET A 903 6.15 5.03 -63.00
CA MET A 903 7.27 5.46 -63.83
C MET A 903 7.05 5.11 -65.29
N ASN A 904 7.25 6.09 -66.20
CA ASN A 904 7.16 5.95 -67.69
C ASN A 904 5.84 5.31 -68.19
N LYS A 905 4.74 5.39 -67.43
CA LYS A 905 3.50 4.69 -67.81
C LYS A 905 2.86 5.22 -69.10
N THR A 906 3.16 6.48 -69.49
CA THR A 906 2.53 7.14 -70.68
C THR A 906 3.42 7.22 -71.89
N ASN A 907 4.69 6.82 -71.86
CA ASN A 907 5.66 6.91 -72.95
C ASN A 907 5.87 8.32 -73.54
N THR A 908 5.47 9.37 -72.84
CA THR A 908 5.54 10.76 -73.33
C THR A 908 6.69 11.57 -72.79
N GLY A 909 7.62 10.98 -72.04
CA GLY A 909 8.81 11.58 -71.48
C GLY A 909 9.59 10.59 -70.61
N THR A 910 10.66 11.05 -69.98
CA THR A 910 11.44 10.24 -69.03
C THR A 910 11.17 10.70 -67.60
N ASP A 911 10.43 9.92 -66.90
CA ASP A 911 10.29 10.13 -65.42
C ASP A 911 11.62 9.83 -64.76
N LYS A 912 11.96 10.62 -63.76
CA LYS A 912 13.27 10.54 -63.10
C LYS A 912 13.08 10.56 -61.60
N VAL A 913 13.81 9.64 -60.95
CA VAL A 913 13.94 9.61 -59.47
C VAL A 913 15.41 9.76 -59.13
N GLU A 914 15.70 10.72 -58.30
CA GLU A 914 17.08 11.03 -57.90
C GLU A 914 17.26 10.83 -56.41
N TYR A 915 18.34 10.14 -56.07
CA TYR A 915 18.84 9.99 -54.73
C TYR A 915 20.23 10.63 -54.65
N ALA A 916 20.41 11.59 -53.79
CA ALA A 916 21.70 12.17 -53.51
C ALA A 916 22.39 11.40 -52.37
N TYR A 917 23.66 11.15 -52.44
CA TYR A 917 24.44 10.42 -51.43
C TYR A 917 25.86 10.95 -51.28
N ASN A 918 26.46 10.73 -50.11
CA ASN A 918 27.86 10.96 -49.85
C ASN A 918 28.60 9.62 -49.72
N ALA A 919 29.51 9.32 -50.65
CA ALA A 919 30.39 8.19 -50.48
C ALA A 919 31.59 8.61 -49.60
N ALA A 920 31.79 7.92 -48.46
CA ALA A 920 32.91 8.21 -47.54
C ALA A 920 34.29 7.93 -48.16
N LYS A 921 34.35 7.11 -49.19
CA LYS A 921 35.57 6.81 -49.97
C LYS A 921 35.26 6.62 -51.44
N THR A 922 36.23 6.95 -52.30
CA THR A 922 36.20 6.58 -53.71
C THR A 922 36.34 5.07 -53.85
N GLY A 923 35.45 4.45 -54.63
CA GLY A 923 35.43 2.98 -54.82
C GLY A 923 34.30 2.55 -55.73
N THR A 924 34.20 1.23 -55.95
CA THR A 924 33.10 0.60 -56.71
C THR A 924 32.01 0.18 -55.72
N TYR A 925 30.81 0.65 -55.98
CA TYR A 925 29.59 0.30 -55.20
C TYR A 925 28.64 -0.47 -56.12
N HIS A 926 28.03 -1.52 -55.60
CA HIS A 926 26.93 -2.23 -56.27
C HIS A 926 25.61 -1.59 -55.88
N VAL A 927 24.85 -1.13 -56.87
CA VAL A 927 23.51 -0.56 -56.67
C VAL A 927 22.48 -1.65 -57.12
N VAL A 928 21.58 -2.01 -56.23
CA VAL A 928 20.48 -2.95 -56.53
C VAL A 928 19.18 -2.17 -56.39
N ALA A 929 18.39 -2.10 -57.45
CA ALA A 929 17.06 -1.54 -57.40
C ALA A 929 16.06 -2.68 -57.39
N THR A 930 15.18 -2.73 -56.38
CA THR A 930 14.04 -3.66 -56.32
C THR A 930 12.82 -2.98 -56.94
N TYR A 931 12.27 -3.59 -57.97
CA TYR A 931 11.09 -3.06 -58.64
C TYR A 931 10.06 -4.14 -58.95
N ARG A 932 8.79 -3.72 -59.16
CA ARG A 932 7.73 -4.54 -59.67
C ARG A 932 7.31 -4.00 -61.05
N SER A 933 7.29 -4.86 -62.09
CA SER A 933 6.67 -4.52 -63.35
C SER A 933 5.19 -4.84 -63.37
N GLY A 934 4.38 -3.94 -63.91
CA GLY A 934 2.93 -4.16 -64.05
C GLY A 934 2.58 -5.09 -65.24
N ASP A 935 3.51 -5.40 -66.12
CA ASP A 935 3.30 -6.32 -67.28
C ASP A 935 4.30 -7.47 -67.15
N ASP A 936 3.85 -8.69 -67.48
CA ASP A 936 4.67 -9.93 -67.54
C ASP A 936 5.73 -9.87 -68.68
N LYS A 937 6.52 -8.83 -68.76
CA LYS A 937 7.61 -8.71 -69.76
C LYS A 937 8.90 -8.30 -69.08
#